data_c7a66a8f0c1f3f4d417605e3921f986b
#
_entry.id   c7a66a8f0c1f3f4d417605e3921f986b
#
_cell.length_a   1.000
_cell.length_b   1.000
_cell.length_c   1.000
_cell.angle_alpha   90.00
_cell.angle_beta   90.00
_cell.angle_gamma   90.00
#
_symmetry.space_group_name_H-M   'P 1'
#
loop_
_entity.id
_entity.type
_entity.pdbx_description
1 polymer ?
#
loop_
_entity_poly.entity_id
_entity_poly.type
_entity_poly.pdbx_seq_one_letter_code
_entity_poly.pdbx_strand_id
1 'polypeptide(L)'
;MREATPHPSPSSPPSSAPAGSRRRRKDAASTPAEPASTALSTNPIAPETASLEAYEQELAELPRGLRPASNQKEVWNKRAGRPDSRPDSRSPYDTFIPFDGSLAERLITTQAPQRPLSTPVFRMQVDGRSVEGSEGQTILEVCRANGIEIPTLCYEPKLPGFGACRMCVVQVEGEEHPPISCSRAAEAGMVVSTETEQLRRLRRTNLELIFSDHNAYCLPPCQNKCPSHIDIPGFLKANAEGQFRESARIFKRTIPFPSILGRVCPAPCEDHCRRDEVDEAIAIRDSHRYSGDVVLESQKRGIEPPLPFETEARSGKRVAVIGSGPAGMSAAYYLLLAGHDVTVFERDPAPGGMLRYGIPEYRLPKADVLEPEYESVWRLGARLVCNQALGRDFTLDDLRVQGFDSTVVATGCYDTNKLNVPNETADGVIDGLEYLRIATLGLPYPGHKGSRVVVVGGGFTAMDCWRTSIRQGARQVTLVYRRDMKDMPASSEVHEALEEGGTAIFQAGPTRVLVDAGGKVTGVEFIRMRPGAPDASGRRRPEPAPGTEFVVECDRVLLAIGQGPDLTWIGPGNEGLAAVRNRLNADAVTFKTGRPGVFGTGDVRIGASTVVQAVAEGRRCAYAVDAYLKGRDLAELRTRQTLAEVEPTFLSIVPYTNEPKVARQRLKSLPARERSKSYVEYEIPYTATQVTAESTRCLQCTCEALGNCDLRRLGIEYGTTLQTLEPGHDAGAGFRSVTENRFTGANHDYIRDDSHAFILREPSRCIDCGRCASVCADVVGAACYDFMRSGFDTLVTTPLDMSLNDTPCVSCGRCAETCPTGALMPKPRVLEKYDVDESRCILCGICVDACPYDALRGGQDNELAHTGRGDPEIDLIALADVDRETEVTYIRRERDWLAHALAEGHIEDPAANLPGLPASLAGASGDRTGAGRQ
;
A
#
# COMPACT_ATOMS: atom_id res chain seq x y z
N MET A 1 13.47 -20.94 52.53
CA MET A 1 13.51 -22.33 52.99
C MET A 1 13.25 -23.16 51.80
N ARG A 2 14.30 -23.67 51.24
CA ARG A 2 14.70 -25.10 51.09
C ARG A 2 13.81 -25.85 50.10
N GLU A 3 14.24 -26.52 49.07
CA GLU A 3 15.46 -27.13 48.55
C GLU A 3 14.95 -27.91 47.33
N ALA A 4 15.53 -27.79 46.19
CA ALA A 4 16.64 -28.42 45.55
C ALA A 4 16.31 -29.76 44.83
N THR A 5 16.47 -29.70 43.54
CA THR A 5 16.94 -30.65 42.49
C THR A 5 17.27 -32.14 42.84
N PRO A 6 17.49 -33.12 41.92
CA PRO A 6 18.12 -33.00 40.61
C PRO A 6 17.67 -33.99 39.50
N HIS A 7 18.26 -33.78 38.32
CA HIS A 7 18.34 -34.69 37.14
C HIS A 7 18.89 -36.12 37.41
N PRO A 8 18.71 -37.11 36.43
CA PRO A 8 19.73 -37.28 35.39
C PRO A 8 19.21 -37.83 34.00
N SER A 9 19.95 -37.50 32.97
CA SER A 9 20.13 -38.30 31.73
C SER A 9 21.28 -39.30 31.97
N PRO A 10 21.67 -40.34 31.13
CA PRO A 10 21.64 -40.42 29.65
C PRO A 10 21.48 -41.86 29.10
N SER A 11 21.41 -42.07 27.74
CA SER A 11 22.25 -43.03 26.99
C SER A 11 21.75 -43.38 25.59
N SER A 12 22.63 -43.27 24.62
CA SER A 12 22.60 -43.92 23.29
C SER A 12 23.70 -45.00 23.25
N PRO A 13 24.00 -45.65 22.09
CA PRO A 13 23.25 -46.36 21.03
C PRO A 13 23.62 -47.88 21.01
N PRO A 14 23.57 -48.77 20.00
CA PRO A 14 24.25 -48.73 18.68
C PRO A 14 23.62 -49.50 17.48
N SER A 15 24.09 -49.12 16.32
CA SER A 15 24.48 -49.81 15.06
C SER A 15 23.98 -51.17 14.62
N SER A 16 23.65 -51.27 13.32
CA SER A 16 24.33 -52.13 12.34
C SER A 16 23.63 -52.23 10.97
N ALA A 17 24.38 -51.99 9.90
CA ALA A 17 24.11 -52.43 8.54
C ALA A 17 24.57 -53.88 8.35
N PRO A 18 24.28 -54.65 7.23
CA PRO A 18 24.95 -54.45 5.96
C PRO A 18 24.14 -54.81 4.65
N ALA A 19 24.44 -54.14 3.59
CA ALA A 19 25.05 -54.58 2.31
C ALA A 19 24.41 -55.62 1.37
N GLY A 20 24.35 -55.26 0.09
CA GLY A 20 24.49 -56.10 -1.12
C GLY A 20 23.23 -56.26 -1.94
N SER A 21 23.18 -56.09 -3.23
CA SER A 21 24.11 -56.32 -4.30
C SER A 21 23.58 -55.78 -5.65
N ARG A 22 24.52 -55.51 -6.52
CA ARG A 22 24.40 -55.16 -7.94
C ARG A 22 23.58 -56.14 -8.81
N ARG A 23 22.93 -55.60 -9.87
CA ARG A 23 23.18 -56.12 -11.25
C ARG A 23 22.73 -55.15 -12.36
N ARG A 24 23.57 -55.13 -13.37
CA ARG A 24 23.62 -54.30 -14.59
C ARG A 24 22.77 -54.88 -15.75
N ARG A 25 22.61 -54.00 -16.76
CA ARG A 25 22.50 -54.22 -18.22
C ARG A 25 21.07 -54.24 -18.80
N LYS A 26 20.78 -53.68 -19.96
CA LYS A 26 21.54 -53.21 -21.12
C LYS A 26 20.65 -52.37 -22.04
N ASP A 27 21.31 -51.51 -22.77
CA ASP A 27 20.97 -50.71 -23.94
C ASP A 27 19.87 -51.24 -24.91
N ALA A 28 19.09 -50.30 -25.44
CA ALA A 28 18.73 -50.22 -26.85
C ALA A 28 18.32 -48.77 -27.20
N ALA A 29 19.06 -48.23 -28.16
CA ALA A 29 18.84 -46.91 -28.77
C ALA A 29 17.64 -46.98 -29.72
N SER A 30 16.80 -45.94 -29.72
CA SER A 30 15.96 -45.54 -30.85
C SER A 30 15.80 -44.05 -30.90
N THR A 31 16.08 -43.49 -32.05
CA THR A 31 16.02 -42.09 -32.50
C THR A 31 14.68 -41.42 -32.22
N PRO A 32 14.66 -40.10 -31.89
CA PRO A 32 13.43 -39.37 -31.70
C PRO A 32 12.81 -38.95 -33.03
N ALA A 33 11.55 -39.28 -33.22
CA ALA A 33 10.69 -38.73 -34.25
C ALA A 33 10.22 -37.34 -33.83
N GLU A 34 10.23 -36.40 -34.76
CA GLU A 34 9.67 -35.04 -34.60
C GLU A 34 8.20 -35.09 -34.21
N PRO A 35 7.72 -34.27 -33.27
CA PRO A 35 6.30 -34.17 -33.01
C PRO A 35 5.63 -33.29 -34.06
N ALA A 36 4.71 -33.84 -34.80
CA ALA A 36 3.81 -33.17 -35.69
C ALA A 36 3.05 -32.05 -34.93
N SER A 37 3.03 -30.85 -35.52
CA SER A 37 2.23 -29.71 -35.06
C SER A 37 0.73 -30.07 -35.18
N THR A 38 0.08 -30.39 -34.10
CA THR A 38 -1.37 -30.38 -34.01
C THR A 38 -1.81 -28.98 -33.70
N ALA A 39 -2.33 -28.31 -34.74
CA ALA A 39 -3.05 -27.05 -34.59
C ALA A 39 -4.24 -27.28 -33.63
N LEU A 40 -4.18 -26.61 -32.48
CA LEU A 40 -5.32 -26.48 -31.60
C LEU A 40 -6.40 -25.66 -32.31
N SER A 41 -7.55 -26.30 -32.58
CA SER A 41 -8.72 -25.63 -33.12
C SER A 41 -9.15 -24.52 -32.15
N THR A 42 -8.96 -23.30 -32.56
CA THR A 42 -9.52 -22.13 -31.92
C THR A 42 -11.04 -22.17 -32.09
N ASN A 43 -11.74 -22.49 -31.05
CA ASN A 43 -13.17 -22.23 -30.98
C ASN A 43 -13.34 -20.72 -30.75
N PRO A 44 -13.97 -20.00 -31.69
CA PRO A 44 -14.19 -18.55 -31.51
C PRO A 44 -15.51 -18.35 -30.76
N ILE A 45 -15.46 -18.36 -29.45
CA ILE A 45 -16.43 -17.64 -28.62
C ILE A 45 -15.57 -16.72 -27.78
N ALA A 46 -15.19 -15.59 -28.38
CA ALA A 46 -14.74 -14.46 -27.60
C ALA A 46 -15.91 -14.03 -26.70
N PRO A 47 -15.72 -13.87 -25.39
CA PRO A 47 -16.62 -13.02 -24.63
C PRO A 47 -16.61 -11.66 -25.31
N GLU A 48 -17.73 -10.96 -25.34
CA GLU A 48 -17.78 -9.53 -25.65
C GLU A 48 -16.88 -8.82 -24.63
N THR A 49 -15.60 -8.82 -24.91
CA THR A 49 -14.65 -7.92 -24.27
C THR A 49 -15.06 -6.55 -24.75
N ALA A 50 -15.44 -5.68 -23.83
CA ALA A 50 -15.70 -4.29 -24.13
C ALA A 50 -14.53 -3.80 -24.99
N SER A 51 -14.81 -3.52 -26.26
CA SER A 51 -13.82 -3.01 -27.19
C SER A 51 -13.35 -1.64 -26.69
N LEU A 52 -12.16 -1.20 -27.09
CA LEU A 52 -11.72 0.16 -26.77
C LEU A 52 -12.78 1.19 -27.19
N GLU A 53 -13.47 0.90 -28.28
CA GLU A 53 -14.58 1.72 -28.78
C GLU A 53 -15.80 1.68 -27.84
N ALA A 54 -16.13 0.54 -27.25
CA ALA A 54 -17.17 0.45 -26.22
C ALA A 54 -16.75 1.17 -24.93
N TYR A 55 -15.49 1.06 -24.56
CA TYR A 55 -14.91 1.80 -23.44
C TYR A 55 -14.88 3.31 -23.71
N GLU A 56 -14.50 3.75 -24.92
CA GLU A 56 -14.54 5.16 -25.32
C GLU A 56 -15.97 5.68 -25.40
N GLN A 57 -16.95 4.84 -25.76
CA GLN A 57 -18.38 5.16 -25.71
C GLN A 57 -18.90 5.25 -24.28
N GLU A 58 -18.55 4.32 -23.41
CA GLU A 58 -18.86 4.41 -21.97
C GLU A 58 -18.28 5.66 -21.31
N LEU A 59 -17.04 6.01 -21.62
CA LEU A 59 -16.41 7.27 -21.16
C LEU A 59 -17.16 8.50 -21.70
N ALA A 60 -17.71 8.42 -22.89
CA ALA A 60 -18.48 9.50 -23.48
C ALA A 60 -19.87 9.69 -22.81
N GLU A 61 -20.39 8.68 -22.14
CA GLU A 61 -21.65 8.72 -21.40
C GLU A 61 -21.50 9.24 -19.95
N LEU A 62 -20.25 9.35 -19.44
CA LEU A 62 -20.01 9.90 -18.11
C LEU A 62 -20.41 11.39 -18.04
N PRO A 63 -20.90 11.87 -16.89
CA PRO A 63 -21.12 13.29 -16.64
C PRO A 63 -19.85 14.12 -16.95
N ARG A 64 -20.04 15.33 -17.50
CA ARG A 64 -18.92 16.16 -17.99
C ARG A 64 -17.76 16.37 -16.99
N GLY A 65 -18.04 16.33 -15.68
CA GLY A 65 -17.02 16.43 -14.63
C GLY A 65 -16.23 15.15 -14.35
N LEU A 66 -16.64 14.01 -14.94
CA LEU A 66 -15.97 12.70 -14.75
C LEU A 66 -15.26 12.20 -16.01
N ARG A 67 -15.28 13.00 -17.10
CA ARG A 67 -14.60 12.64 -18.35
C ARG A 67 -13.14 13.04 -18.27
N PRO A 68 -12.17 12.15 -18.60
CA PRO A 68 -10.78 12.55 -18.73
C PRO A 68 -10.64 13.62 -19.81
N ALA A 69 -9.81 14.64 -19.55
CA ALA A 69 -9.56 15.70 -20.52
C ALA A 69 -8.94 15.12 -21.80
N SER A 70 -9.51 15.45 -22.96
CA SER A 70 -9.14 14.91 -24.27
C SER A 70 -7.71 15.24 -24.72
N ASN A 71 -7.03 16.17 -24.08
CA ASN A 71 -5.71 16.67 -24.43
C ASN A 71 -4.56 16.08 -23.57
N GLN A 72 -4.84 15.15 -22.67
CA GLN A 72 -3.77 14.48 -21.89
C GLN A 72 -2.78 13.69 -22.76
N LYS A 73 -3.17 13.23 -23.95
CA LYS A 73 -2.25 12.57 -24.92
C LYS A 73 -1.12 13.49 -25.40
N GLU A 74 -1.38 14.77 -25.60
CA GLU A 74 -0.36 15.73 -26.06
C GLU A 74 0.61 16.16 -24.95
N VAL A 75 0.12 16.29 -23.74
CA VAL A 75 0.91 16.64 -22.55
C VAL A 75 1.93 15.54 -22.22
N TRP A 76 1.54 14.28 -22.34
CA TRP A 76 2.43 13.14 -22.11
C TRP A 76 3.56 13.02 -23.12
N ASN A 77 3.27 13.25 -24.40
CA ASN A 77 4.28 13.17 -25.47
C ASN A 77 5.34 14.29 -25.40
N LYS A 78 5.03 15.41 -24.78
CA LYS A 78 5.99 16.50 -24.55
C LYS A 78 6.89 16.24 -23.32
N ARG A 79 6.46 15.45 -22.35
CA ARG A 79 7.24 15.10 -21.14
C ARG A 79 8.33 14.06 -21.39
N ALA A 80 8.17 13.21 -22.38
CA ALA A 80 9.12 12.13 -22.70
C ALA A 80 10.48 12.59 -23.27
N GLY A 81 10.71 13.89 -23.48
CA GLY A 81 11.83 14.41 -24.24
C GLY A 81 12.88 15.23 -23.47
N ARG A 82 12.84 15.34 -22.14
CA ARG A 82 13.88 16.06 -21.38
C ARG A 82 14.46 15.22 -20.26
N PRO A 83 15.79 15.06 -20.18
CA PRO A 83 16.42 14.40 -19.03
C PRO A 83 16.42 15.34 -17.82
N ASP A 84 15.73 14.96 -16.77
CA ASP A 84 15.80 15.64 -15.48
C ASP A 84 16.97 15.02 -14.69
N SER A 85 17.95 15.85 -14.32
CA SER A 85 19.24 15.43 -13.79
C SER A 85 19.33 15.55 -12.26
N ARG A 86 18.33 15.13 -11.52
CA ARG A 86 18.40 15.09 -10.06
C ARG A 86 18.16 13.68 -9.51
N PRO A 87 19.07 13.17 -8.65
CA PRO A 87 18.83 11.90 -8.00
C PRO A 87 17.74 12.08 -6.93
N ASP A 88 16.61 11.42 -7.13
CA ASP A 88 15.50 11.43 -6.19
C ASP A 88 15.75 10.43 -5.06
N SER A 89 15.99 10.92 -3.85
CA SER A 89 16.20 10.12 -2.64
C SER A 89 14.91 9.75 -1.91
N ARG A 90 13.75 9.83 -2.58
CA ARG A 90 12.45 9.67 -1.94
C ARG A 90 12.08 8.20 -1.74
N SER A 91 11.44 7.97 -0.61
CA SER A 91 10.86 6.70 -0.19
C SER A 91 9.83 6.19 -1.21
N PRO A 92 9.73 4.88 -1.47
CA PRO A 92 8.66 4.31 -2.31
C PRO A 92 7.24 4.53 -1.80
N TYR A 93 7.07 5.25 -0.69
CA TYR A 93 5.78 5.66 -0.12
C TYR A 93 5.43 7.13 -0.35
N ASP A 94 6.32 7.92 -0.95
CA ASP A 94 6.09 9.32 -1.27
C ASP A 94 5.28 9.44 -2.56
N THR A 95 4.00 9.20 -2.48
CA THR A 95 3.12 9.21 -3.64
C THR A 95 1.84 9.98 -3.45
N PHE A 96 1.98 11.15 -2.94
CA PHE A 96 1.06 12.23 -3.27
C PHE A 96 1.87 13.36 -3.86
N ILE A 97 1.27 14.07 -4.83
CA ILE A 97 1.82 15.21 -5.56
C ILE A 97 2.84 15.91 -4.69
N PRO A 98 4.11 15.95 -5.08
CA PRO A 98 5.11 16.54 -4.23
C PRO A 98 4.69 17.97 -3.92
N PHE A 99 4.21 18.20 -2.71
CA PHE A 99 4.36 19.49 -2.11
C PHE A 99 5.87 19.65 -1.97
N ASP A 100 6.47 20.33 -2.92
CA ASP A 100 7.89 20.61 -2.88
C ASP A 100 8.12 21.52 -1.66
N GLY A 101 8.74 20.93 -0.62
CA GLY A 101 9.13 21.69 0.58
C GLY A 101 10.02 22.91 0.27
N SER A 102 10.46 23.03 -0.99
CA SER A 102 11.17 24.20 -1.50
C SER A 102 10.35 25.50 -1.37
N LEU A 103 9.01 25.42 -1.38
CA LEU A 103 8.19 26.61 -1.15
C LEU A 103 8.28 27.09 0.30
N ALA A 104 8.21 26.16 1.25
CA ALA A 104 8.42 26.49 2.65
C ALA A 104 9.85 27.01 2.88
N GLU A 105 10.86 26.38 2.29
CA GLU A 105 12.24 26.85 2.36
C GLU A 105 12.44 28.21 1.65
N ARG A 106 11.87 28.42 0.48
CA ARG A 106 11.99 29.70 -0.25
C ARG A 106 11.22 30.83 0.42
N LEU A 107 10.04 30.56 0.98
CA LEU A 107 9.30 31.56 1.76
C LEU A 107 9.99 31.88 3.09
N ILE A 108 10.65 30.90 3.70
CA ILE A 108 11.47 31.08 4.89
C ILE A 108 12.73 31.89 4.57
N THR A 109 13.37 31.68 3.41
CA THR A 109 14.61 32.37 3.03
C THR A 109 14.41 33.76 2.43
N THR A 110 13.24 34.08 1.84
CA THR A 110 13.03 35.35 1.16
C THR A 110 12.44 36.46 2.02
N GLN A 111 11.95 36.16 3.24
CA GLN A 111 11.36 37.15 4.12
C GLN A 111 11.74 37.00 5.59
N ALA A 112 12.96 36.61 5.88
CA ALA A 112 13.51 37.01 7.19
C ALA A 112 13.46 38.56 7.26
N PRO A 113 12.91 39.13 8.32
CA PRO A 113 12.90 40.61 8.44
C PRO A 113 14.33 41.10 8.23
N GLN A 114 14.53 41.98 7.23
CA GLN A 114 15.83 42.62 7.03
C GLN A 114 16.12 43.39 8.30
N ARG A 115 16.99 42.85 9.14
CA ARG A 115 17.43 43.51 10.35
C ARG A 115 18.19 44.77 9.98
N PRO A 116 18.05 45.84 10.77
CA PRO A 116 18.88 47.04 10.61
C PRO A 116 20.35 46.61 10.64
N LEU A 117 21.15 47.18 9.74
CA LEU A 117 22.60 46.90 9.57
C LEU A 117 23.50 47.13 10.81
N SER A 118 22.92 47.40 11.99
CA SER A 118 23.62 47.72 13.21
C SER A 118 23.23 46.92 14.45
N THR A 119 22.60 45.76 14.29
CA THR A 119 22.28 44.90 15.46
C THR A 119 23.58 44.34 16.04
N PRO A 120 23.87 44.50 17.33
CA PRO A 120 25.08 43.96 17.95
C PRO A 120 25.17 42.44 17.75
N VAL A 121 26.33 41.97 17.26
CA VAL A 121 26.62 40.58 17.07
C VAL A 121 27.37 40.05 18.27
N PHE A 122 27.01 38.87 18.75
CA PHE A 122 27.70 38.21 19.85
C PHE A 122 28.09 36.78 19.45
N ARG A 123 28.96 36.15 20.25
CA ARG A 123 29.34 34.75 20.06
C ARG A 123 28.88 33.88 21.23
N MET A 124 28.42 32.69 20.93
CA MET A 124 28.08 31.65 21.88
C MET A 124 28.63 30.30 21.40
N GLN A 125 28.58 29.28 22.24
CA GLN A 125 28.98 27.93 21.87
C GLN A 125 27.73 27.03 21.77
N VAL A 126 27.62 26.25 20.68
CA VAL A 126 26.59 25.25 20.50
C VAL A 126 27.24 23.94 20.10
N ASP A 127 27.07 22.87 20.88
CA ASP A 127 27.67 21.56 20.68
C ASP A 127 29.21 21.64 20.44
N GLY A 128 29.86 22.52 21.19
CA GLY A 128 31.32 22.77 21.10
C GLY A 128 31.76 23.62 19.90
N ARG A 129 30.80 24.13 19.07
CA ARG A 129 31.07 25.02 17.93
C ARG A 129 30.81 26.47 18.35
N SER A 130 31.73 27.37 18.00
CA SER A 130 31.49 28.82 18.16
C SER A 130 30.54 29.29 17.04
N VAL A 131 29.39 29.85 17.39
CA VAL A 131 28.39 30.37 16.50
C VAL A 131 28.13 31.86 16.73
N GLU A 132 27.75 32.59 15.71
CA GLU A 132 27.43 34.01 15.81
C GLU A 132 25.90 34.20 15.88
N GLY A 133 25.46 35.03 16.83
CA GLY A 133 24.09 35.46 17.01
C GLY A 133 23.96 36.96 17.05
N SER A 134 22.77 37.47 16.90
CA SER A 134 22.47 38.89 17.01
C SER A 134 21.55 39.17 18.21
N GLU A 135 21.70 40.30 18.85
CA GLU A 135 20.85 40.70 19.97
C GLU A 135 19.34 40.57 19.61
N GLY A 136 18.55 40.01 20.52
CA GLY A 136 17.13 39.77 20.34
C GLY A 136 16.79 38.46 19.65
N GLN A 137 17.76 37.65 19.22
CA GLN A 137 17.49 36.28 18.72
C GLN A 137 17.27 35.32 19.88
N THR A 138 16.41 34.33 19.63
CA THR A 138 16.29 33.17 20.48
C THR A 138 17.43 32.16 20.19
N ILE A 139 17.67 31.24 21.11
CA ILE A 139 18.65 30.16 20.91
C ILE A 139 18.34 29.36 19.63
N LEU A 140 17.05 29.09 19.38
CA LEU A 140 16.61 28.38 18.17
C LEU A 140 16.97 29.12 16.88
N GLU A 141 16.71 30.43 16.86
CA GLU A 141 17.03 31.27 15.69
C GLU A 141 18.52 31.35 15.41
N VAL A 142 19.35 31.49 16.48
CA VAL A 142 20.81 31.47 16.33
C VAL A 142 21.27 30.10 15.78
N CYS A 143 20.73 28.98 16.32
CA CYS A 143 21.09 27.64 15.86
C CYS A 143 20.74 27.46 14.37
N ARG A 144 19.52 27.82 13.97
CA ARG A 144 19.06 27.70 12.55
C ARG A 144 19.90 28.57 11.61
N ALA A 145 20.20 29.80 12.01
CA ALA A 145 21.04 30.70 11.22
C ALA A 145 22.47 30.17 11.01
N ASN A 146 22.91 29.27 11.87
CA ASN A 146 24.22 28.60 11.79
C ASN A 146 24.14 27.13 11.31
N GLY A 147 23.00 26.70 10.72
CA GLY A 147 22.82 25.36 10.17
C GLY A 147 22.76 24.24 11.22
N ILE A 148 22.35 24.59 12.46
CA ILE A 148 22.14 23.61 13.54
C ILE A 148 20.64 23.41 13.71
N GLU A 149 20.18 22.20 13.43
CA GLU A 149 18.78 21.85 13.56
C GLU A 149 18.39 21.48 14.98
N ILE A 150 17.34 22.09 15.50
CA ILE A 150 16.67 21.70 16.73
C ILE A 150 15.22 21.33 16.39
N PRO A 151 14.72 20.16 16.80
CA PRO A 151 13.38 19.71 16.44
C PRO A 151 12.30 20.62 17.03
N THR A 152 11.27 20.93 16.21
CA THR A 152 10.13 21.76 16.61
C THR A 152 8.85 21.20 16.00
N LEU A 153 7.69 21.45 16.67
CA LEU A 153 6.35 21.17 16.12
C LEU A 153 5.46 22.40 16.12
N CYS A 154 5.60 23.28 17.12
CA CYS A 154 4.75 24.46 17.28
C CYS A 154 5.43 25.79 16.86
N TYR A 155 6.68 25.76 16.39
CA TYR A 155 7.41 26.96 16.00
C TYR A 155 7.08 27.37 14.57
N GLU A 156 6.72 28.64 14.40
CA GLU A 156 6.55 29.30 13.11
C GLU A 156 7.52 30.48 13.02
N PRO A 157 8.40 30.54 12.00
CA PRO A 157 9.45 31.57 11.93
C PRO A 157 8.95 33.00 11.90
N LYS A 158 7.72 33.26 11.45
CA LYS A 158 7.10 34.60 11.35
C LYS A 158 6.43 35.03 12.64
N LEU A 159 6.37 34.20 13.66
CA LEU A 159 5.65 34.41 14.91
C LEU A 159 6.55 34.26 16.13
N PRO A 160 6.24 34.87 17.24
CA PRO A 160 6.90 34.59 18.52
C PRO A 160 6.80 33.13 18.89
N GLY A 161 7.86 32.54 19.46
CA GLY A 161 7.90 31.15 19.86
C GLY A 161 6.80 30.80 20.87
N PHE A 162 5.85 29.97 20.50
CA PHE A 162 4.70 29.58 21.32
C PHE A 162 5.07 28.60 22.46
N GLY A 163 6.05 27.71 22.25
CA GLY A 163 6.61 26.82 23.27
C GLY A 163 5.72 25.68 23.73
N ALA A 164 4.58 25.39 23.07
CA ALA A 164 3.63 24.37 23.48
C ALA A 164 4.19 22.95 23.38
N CYS A 165 4.81 22.60 22.27
CA CYS A 165 5.26 21.19 22.00
C CYS A 165 6.48 20.78 22.81
N ARG A 166 7.27 21.70 23.29
CA ARG A 166 8.52 21.50 24.05
C ARG A 166 9.55 20.56 23.40
N MET A 167 9.47 20.41 22.07
CA MET A 167 10.46 19.64 21.33
C MET A 167 11.80 20.33 21.23
N CYS A 168 11.80 21.65 21.27
CA CYS A 168 13.00 22.50 21.14
C CYS A 168 13.79 22.69 22.44
N VAL A 169 13.63 21.83 23.44
CA VAL A 169 14.42 21.88 24.67
C VAL A 169 15.91 21.70 24.39
N VAL A 170 16.73 22.53 25.05
CA VAL A 170 18.20 22.49 24.99
C VAL A 170 18.80 22.52 26.39
N GLN A 171 20.05 22.13 26.55
CA GLN A 171 20.75 22.25 27.81
C GLN A 171 21.67 23.47 27.74
N VAL A 172 21.55 24.35 28.69
CA VAL A 172 22.38 25.55 28.83
C VAL A 172 23.26 25.40 30.08
N GLU A 173 24.55 25.63 29.96
CA GLU A 173 25.49 25.52 31.10
C GLU A 173 25.14 26.56 32.17
N GLY A 174 24.98 26.09 33.39
CA GLY A 174 24.59 26.92 34.55
C GLY A 174 23.08 27.02 34.75
N GLU A 175 22.22 26.48 33.85
CA GLU A 175 20.79 26.40 34.08
C GLU A 175 20.40 25.01 34.62
N GLU A 176 19.61 24.96 35.69
CA GLU A 176 19.18 23.73 36.36
C GLU A 176 18.23 22.92 35.49
N HIS A 177 17.37 23.61 34.72
CA HIS A 177 16.34 23.01 33.90
C HIS A 177 16.56 23.36 32.42
N PRO A 178 16.43 22.38 31.49
CA PRO A 178 16.52 22.60 30.05
C PRO A 178 15.49 23.64 29.56
N PRO A 179 15.89 24.82 29.09
CA PRO A 179 14.96 25.82 28.57
C PRO A 179 14.43 25.42 27.19
N ILE A 180 13.35 26.11 26.76
CA ILE A 180 12.75 26.01 25.43
C ILE A 180 13.48 26.98 24.50
N SER A 181 14.26 26.47 23.55
CA SER A 181 15.12 27.29 22.69
C SER A 181 14.34 28.28 21.79
N CYS A 182 13.08 28.01 21.48
CA CYS A 182 12.25 28.90 20.63
C CYS A 182 11.78 30.20 21.34
N SER A 183 11.91 30.24 22.67
CA SER A 183 11.52 31.43 23.45
C SER A 183 12.64 31.97 24.37
N ARG A 184 13.69 31.18 24.63
CA ARG A 184 14.84 31.58 25.42
C ARG A 184 15.74 32.47 24.55
N ALA A 185 15.91 33.75 24.94
CA ALA A 185 16.84 34.66 24.28
C ALA A 185 18.27 34.13 24.34
N ALA A 186 19.00 34.24 23.25
CA ALA A 186 20.40 33.91 23.17
C ALA A 186 21.26 35.07 23.71
N GLU A 187 22.32 34.72 24.43
CA GLU A 187 23.19 35.70 25.07
C GLU A 187 24.66 35.39 24.79
N ALA A 188 25.50 36.43 24.86
CA ALA A 188 26.93 36.29 24.66
C ALA A 188 27.57 35.31 25.67
N GLY A 189 28.41 34.44 25.19
CA GLY A 189 29.14 33.48 26.03
C GLY A 189 28.35 32.26 26.50
N MET A 190 27.07 32.15 26.16
CA MET A 190 26.29 30.93 26.44
C MET A 190 26.98 29.69 25.89
N VAL A 191 26.91 28.58 26.63
CA VAL A 191 27.28 27.24 26.18
C VAL A 191 26.04 26.36 26.15
N VAL A 192 25.64 25.93 24.94
CA VAL A 192 24.41 25.19 24.68
C VAL A 192 24.74 23.82 24.11
N SER A 193 24.08 22.79 24.63
CA SER A 193 24.05 21.46 24.03
C SER A 193 22.65 21.19 23.47
N THR A 194 22.62 20.78 22.19
CA THR A 194 21.34 20.53 21.49
C THR A 194 20.95 19.06 21.54
N GLU A 195 21.92 18.14 21.75
CA GLU A 195 21.69 16.71 21.72
C GLU A 195 22.44 16.01 22.88
N THR A 196 21.71 15.62 23.91
CA THR A 196 22.19 14.81 25.04
C THR A 196 21.18 13.68 25.32
N GLU A 197 21.62 12.63 26.03
CA GLU A 197 20.73 11.54 26.43
C GLU A 197 19.52 12.05 27.26
N GLN A 198 19.73 13.06 28.09
CA GLN A 198 18.67 13.71 28.86
C GLN A 198 17.66 14.42 27.94
N LEU A 199 18.13 15.18 26.97
CA LEU A 199 17.28 15.86 26.00
C LEU A 199 16.49 14.85 25.13
N ARG A 200 17.15 13.78 24.68
CA ARG A 200 16.45 12.71 23.95
C ARG A 200 15.31 12.11 24.76
N ARG A 201 15.53 11.83 26.05
CA ARG A 201 14.48 11.32 26.94
C ARG A 201 13.33 12.33 27.11
N LEU A 202 13.65 13.62 27.30
CA LEU A 202 12.64 14.67 27.43
C LEU A 202 11.82 14.81 26.16
N ARG A 203 12.46 14.89 25.00
CA ARG A 203 11.77 14.99 23.71
C ARG A 203 10.90 13.75 23.45
N ARG A 204 11.42 12.56 23.75
CA ARG A 204 10.63 11.33 23.67
C ARG A 204 9.39 11.39 24.56
N THR A 205 9.54 11.85 25.82
CA THR A 205 8.42 11.99 26.74
C THR A 205 7.38 12.99 26.23
N ASN A 206 7.84 14.13 25.66
CA ASN A 206 6.93 15.12 25.09
C ASN A 206 6.16 14.57 23.87
N LEU A 207 6.84 13.81 23.01
CA LEU A 207 6.18 13.12 21.89
C LEU A 207 5.17 12.07 22.39
N GLU A 208 5.53 11.29 23.41
CA GLU A 208 4.60 10.32 24.00
C GLU A 208 3.35 11.00 24.57
N LEU A 209 3.48 12.18 25.17
CA LEU A 209 2.35 13.00 25.61
C LEU A 209 1.50 13.49 24.45
N ILE A 210 2.12 13.99 23.38
CA ILE A 210 1.41 14.43 22.17
C ILE A 210 0.68 13.24 21.52
N PHE A 211 1.35 12.09 21.39
CA PHE A 211 0.73 10.89 20.83
C PHE A 211 -0.39 10.32 21.71
N SER A 212 -0.45 10.65 22.99
CA SER A 212 -1.56 10.20 23.85
C SER A 212 -2.90 10.83 23.48
N ASP A 213 -2.89 12.00 22.85
CA ASP A 213 -4.08 12.71 22.38
C ASP A 213 -4.26 12.64 20.86
N HIS A 214 -3.20 12.39 20.13
CA HIS A 214 -3.24 12.36 18.67
C HIS A 214 -3.73 11.01 18.13
N ASN A 215 -4.76 11.05 17.32
CA ASN A 215 -5.22 9.88 16.56
C ASN A 215 -4.25 9.58 15.40
N ALA A 216 -3.31 8.68 15.65
CA ALA A 216 -2.24 8.34 14.69
C ALA A 216 -2.72 7.41 13.56
N TYR A 217 -3.80 7.74 12.88
CA TYR A 217 -4.32 6.99 11.72
C TYR A 217 -3.52 7.29 10.46
N CYS A 218 -2.25 6.96 10.47
CA CYS A 218 -1.39 7.22 9.31
C CYS A 218 -1.82 6.40 8.09
N LEU A 219 -2.11 5.11 8.31
CA LEU A 219 -2.52 4.18 7.26
C LEU A 219 -3.91 3.61 7.56
N PRO A 220 -4.75 3.40 6.54
CA PRO A 220 -6.08 2.81 6.74
C PRO A 220 -5.98 1.32 7.09
N PRO A 221 -6.96 0.75 7.80
CA PRO A 221 -6.96 -0.68 8.16
C PRO A 221 -6.86 -1.60 6.95
N CYS A 222 -7.53 -1.27 5.84
CA CYS A 222 -7.47 -2.05 4.61
C CYS A 222 -6.03 -2.15 4.06
N GLN A 223 -5.25 -1.07 4.12
CA GLN A 223 -3.85 -1.07 3.70
C GLN A 223 -2.97 -1.88 4.66
N ASN A 224 -3.19 -1.75 5.97
CA ASN A 224 -2.44 -2.50 6.98
C ASN A 224 -2.69 -4.00 6.91
N LYS A 225 -3.93 -4.41 6.61
CA LYS A 225 -4.29 -5.84 6.46
C LYS A 225 -3.87 -6.44 5.12
N CYS A 226 -3.61 -5.63 4.13
CA CYS A 226 -3.06 -6.11 2.87
C CYS A 226 -1.62 -6.60 3.09
N PRO A 227 -1.28 -7.87 2.82
CA PRO A 227 0.10 -8.35 2.97
C PRO A 227 1.13 -7.57 2.17
N SER A 228 0.69 -6.92 1.09
CA SER A 228 1.52 -6.09 0.22
C SER A 228 1.45 -4.59 0.56
N HIS A 229 0.65 -4.18 1.54
CA HIS A 229 0.47 -2.79 1.96
C HIS A 229 0.16 -1.84 0.80
N ILE A 230 -0.76 -2.26 -0.09
CA ILE A 230 -1.19 -1.47 -1.25
C ILE A 230 -1.79 -0.14 -0.79
N ASP A 231 -1.51 0.93 -1.50
CA ASP A 231 -2.21 2.21 -1.30
C ASP A 231 -3.64 2.13 -1.87
N ILE A 232 -4.53 1.54 -1.05
CA ILE A 232 -5.92 1.29 -1.43
C ILE A 232 -6.71 2.58 -1.60
N PRO A 233 -6.67 3.56 -0.69
CA PRO A 233 -7.35 4.83 -0.91
C PRO A 233 -6.87 5.55 -2.17
N GLY A 234 -5.56 5.55 -2.41
CA GLY A 234 -4.98 6.21 -3.58
C GLY A 234 -5.47 5.63 -4.91
N PHE A 235 -5.45 4.30 -5.07
CA PHE A 235 -5.92 3.72 -6.32
C PHE A 235 -7.45 3.79 -6.48
N LEU A 236 -8.24 3.71 -5.39
CA LEU A 236 -9.67 3.90 -5.46
C LEU A 236 -10.03 5.34 -5.82
N LYS A 237 -9.28 6.33 -5.32
CA LYS A 237 -9.44 7.72 -5.73
C LYS A 237 -9.19 7.89 -7.23
N ALA A 238 -8.09 7.34 -7.74
CA ALA A 238 -7.80 7.37 -9.17
C ALA A 238 -8.90 6.68 -10.01
N ASN A 239 -9.47 5.57 -9.52
CA ASN A 239 -10.60 4.91 -10.16
C ASN A 239 -11.88 5.78 -10.15
N ALA A 240 -12.18 6.45 -9.03
CA ALA A 240 -13.31 7.35 -8.92
C ALA A 240 -13.21 8.54 -9.89
N GLU A 241 -11.99 8.96 -10.20
CA GLU A 241 -11.67 10.01 -11.18
C GLU A 241 -11.54 9.49 -12.62
N GLY A 242 -11.79 8.19 -12.87
CA GLY A 242 -11.65 7.57 -14.20
C GLY A 242 -10.18 7.38 -14.66
N GLN A 243 -9.22 7.57 -13.78
CA GLN A 243 -7.78 7.50 -14.07
C GLN A 243 -7.24 6.06 -13.90
N PHE A 244 -7.79 5.09 -14.64
CA PHE A 244 -7.51 3.67 -14.43
C PHE A 244 -6.04 3.28 -14.66
N ARG A 245 -5.33 3.96 -15.56
CA ARG A 245 -3.88 3.72 -15.75
C ARG A 245 -3.06 4.23 -14.56
N GLU A 246 -3.44 5.36 -13.97
CA GLU A 246 -2.81 5.86 -12.74
C GLU A 246 -3.12 4.94 -11.56
N SER A 247 -4.37 4.49 -11.42
CA SER A 247 -4.75 3.46 -10.46
C SER A 247 -3.84 2.23 -10.58
N ALA A 248 -3.64 1.73 -11.81
CA ALA A 248 -2.75 0.61 -12.07
C ALA A 248 -1.29 0.92 -11.70
N ARG A 249 -0.81 2.14 -11.96
CA ARG A 249 0.54 2.58 -11.56
C ARG A 249 0.70 2.58 -10.04
N ILE A 250 -0.30 3.06 -9.31
CA ILE A 250 -0.29 3.11 -7.84
C ILE A 250 -0.13 1.70 -7.26
N PHE A 251 -0.93 0.73 -7.67
CA PHE A 251 -0.76 -0.58 -7.06
C PHE A 251 0.43 -1.39 -7.60
N LYS A 252 0.94 -1.11 -8.81
CA LYS A 252 2.21 -1.72 -9.27
C LYS A 252 3.43 -1.36 -8.41
N ARG A 253 3.35 -0.34 -7.57
CA ARG A 253 4.38 -0.06 -6.56
C ARG A 253 4.59 -1.19 -5.58
N THR A 254 3.54 -1.95 -5.30
CA THR A 254 3.56 -3.04 -4.31
C THR A 254 3.09 -4.38 -4.86
N ILE A 255 2.33 -4.40 -5.96
CA ILE A 255 1.87 -5.60 -6.65
C ILE A 255 2.15 -5.48 -8.15
N PRO A 256 3.08 -6.26 -8.72
CA PRO A 256 3.39 -6.17 -10.14
C PRO A 256 2.32 -6.79 -11.04
N PHE A 257 1.44 -7.66 -10.50
CA PHE A 257 0.47 -8.48 -11.23
C PHE A 257 -0.98 -8.23 -10.79
N PRO A 258 -1.54 -7.04 -11.09
CA PRO A 258 -2.87 -6.68 -10.60
C PRO A 258 -4.01 -7.52 -11.16
N SER A 259 -3.99 -7.89 -12.44
CA SER A 259 -5.05 -8.71 -13.05
C SER A 259 -5.08 -10.13 -12.50
N ILE A 260 -3.90 -10.72 -12.22
CA ILE A 260 -3.80 -12.01 -11.52
C ILE A 260 -4.40 -11.89 -10.13
N LEU A 261 -3.93 -10.93 -9.33
CA LEU A 261 -4.41 -10.78 -7.95
C LEU A 261 -5.87 -10.38 -7.88
N GLY A 262 -6.38 -9.61 -8.84
CA GLY A 262 -7.80 -9.31 -8.95
C GLY A 262 -8.71 -10.53 -9.08
N ARG A 263 -8.16 -11.68 -9.48
CA ARG A 263 -8.87 -12.95 -9.64
C ARG A 263 -8.64 -13.94 -8.50
N VAL A 264 -7.48 -13.91 -7.86
CA VAL A 264 -7.08 -14.96 -6.91
C VAL A 264 -6.80 -14.45 -5.49
N CYS A 265 -6.88 -13.14 -5.24
CA CYS A 265 -6.70 -12.59 -3.91
C CYS A 265 -7.93 -12.87 -3.04
N PRO A 266 -7.77 -13.39 -1.81
CA PRO A 266 -8.88 -13.57 -0.88
C PRO A 266 -9.39 -12.25 -0.26
N ALA A 267 -8.81 -11.10 -0.64
CA ALA A 267 -9.20 -9.75 -0.26
C ALA A 267 -9.31 -9.48 1.27
N PRO A 268 -8.29 -9.81 2.09
CA PRO A 268 -8.34 -9.56 3.54
C PRO A 268 -8.49 -8.07 3.90
N CYS A 269 -8.23 -7.18 2.96
CA CYS A 269 -8.46 -5.75 3.09
C CYS A 269 -9.96 -5.40 3.17
N GLU A 270 -10.84 -6.17 2.53
CA GLU A 270 -12.29 -5.95 2.54
C GLU A 270 -12.89 -6.28 3.91
N ASP A 271 -12.39 -7.33 4.58
CA ASP A 271 -12.81 -7.72 5.94
C ASP A 271 -12.48 -6.65 7.01
N HIS A 272 -11.63 -5.67 6.66
CA HIS A 272 -11.18 -4.60 7.54
C HIS A 272 -11.48 -3.22 6.96
N CYS A 273 -12.38 -3.14 5.99
CA CYS A 273 -12.80 -1.89 5.37
C CYS A 273 -13.77 -1.15 6.28
N ARG A 274 -13.43 0.07 6.70
CA ARG A 274 -14.29 0.88 7.57
C ARG A 274 -15.62 1.29 6.95
N ARG A 275 -15.74 1.22 5.64
CA ARG A 275 -17.03 1.46 4.98
C ARG A 275 -18.11 0.48 5.46
N ASP A 276 -17.73 -0.71 5.95
CA ASP A 276 -18.63 -1.69 6.56
C ASP A 276 -19.38 -1.15 7.79
N GLU A 277 -18.81 -0.16 8.48
CA GLU A 277 -19.45 0.52 9.61
C GLU A 277 -20.53 1.54 9.15
N VAL A 278 -20.53 1.96 7.87
CA VAL A 278 -21.53 2.88 7.29
C VAL A 278 -22.63 2.10 6.58
N ASP A 279 -22.26 1.19 5.68
CA ASP A 279 -23.16 0.37 4.88
C ASP A 279 -22.58 -1.01 4.54
N GLU A 280 -21.65 -1.14 3.60
CA GLU A 280 -20.97 -2.37 3.20
C GLU A 280 -19.53 -2.07 2.80
N ALA A 281 -18.59 -2.98 3.10
CA ALA A 281 -17.21 -2.86 2.68
C ALA A 281 -17.07 -2.58 1.19
N ILE A 282 -16.03 -1.83 0.80
CA ILE A 282 -15.72 -1.58 -0.62
C ILE A 282 -15.28 -2.88 -1.30
N ALA A 283 -15.73 -3.11 -2.53
CA ALA A 283 -15.25 -4.19 -3.39
C ALA A 283 -13.84 -3.86 -3.94
N ILE A 284 -12.85 -3.96 -3.07
CA ILE A 284 -11.47 -3.53 -3.33
C ILE A 284 -10.83 -4.42 -4.39
N ARG A 285 -10.95 -5.76 -4.25
CA ARG A 285 -10.40 -6.74 -5.19
C ARG A 285 -10.93 -6.52 -6.59
N ASP A 286 -12.23 -6.35 -6.70
CA ASP A 286 -12.90 -6.27 -8.00
C ASP A 286 -12.60 -4.92 -8.68
N SER A 287 -12.45 -3.85 -7.89
CA SER A 287 -12.07 -2.53 -8.37
C SER A 287 -10.63 -2.51 -8.92
N HIS A 288 -9.67 -3.15 -8.24
CA HIS A 288 -8.31 -3.20 -8.76
C HIS A 288 -8.15 -4.16 -9.95
N ARG A 289 -8.95 -5.26 -10.00
CA ARG A 289 -9.02 -6.14 -11.15
C ARG A 289 -9.33 -5.36 -12.43
N TYR A 290 -10.35 -4.52 -12.39
CA TYR A 290 -10.76 -3.72 -13.56
C TYR A 290 -9.60 -2.86 -14.08
N SER A 291 -8.96 -2.08 -13.22
CA SER A 291 -7.85 -1.21 -13.64
C SER A 291 -6.63 -2.00 -14.13
N GLY A 292 -6.39 -3.18 -13.53
CA GLY A 292 -5.39 -4.14 -14.01
C GLY A 292 -5.71 -4.62 -15.42
N ASP A 293 -6.95 -5.04 -15.65
CA ASP A 293 -7.41 -5.56 -16.95
C ASP A 293 -7.38 -4.48 -18.04
N VAL A 294 -7.71 -3.22 -17.73
CA VAL A 294 -7.56 -2.07 -18.66
C VAL A 294 -6.11 -1.91 -19.12
N VAL A 295 -5.16 -2.02 -18.19
CA VAL A 295 -3.73 -1.95 -18.54
C VAL A 295 -3.29 -3.18 -19.34
N LEU A 296 -3.76 -4.37 -18.96
CA LEU A 296 -3.45 -5.62 -19.64
C LEU A 296 -3.94 -5.60 -21.10
N GLU A 297 -5.17 -5.15 -21.33
CA GLU A 297 -5.71 -4.99 -22.67
C GLU A 297 -4.95 -3.92 -23.48
N SER A 298 -4.56 -2.83 -22.85
CA SER A 298 -3.72 -1.83 -23.49
C SER A 298 -2.36 -2.42 -23.91
N GLN A 299 -1.77 -3.26 -23.07
CA GLN A 299 -0.50 -3.94 -23.33
C GLN A 299 -0.61 -4.93 -24.50
N LYS A 300 -1.69 -5.69 -24.61
CA LYS A 300 -1.97 -6.58 -25.75
C LYS A 300 -2.04 -5.81 -27.08
N ARG A 301 -2.42 -4.53 -27.03
CA ARG A 301 -2.48 -3.60 -28.18
C ARG A 301 -1.15 -2.85 -28.41
N GLY A 302 -0.08 -3.21 -27.73
CA GLY A 302 1.24 -2.61 -27.90
C GLY A 302 1.48 -1.33 -27.09
N ILE A 303 0.57 -0.94 -26.19
CA ILE A 303 0.77 0.20 -25.29
C ILE A 303 1.53 -0.28 -24.06
N GLU A 304 2.68 0.31 -23.80
CA GLU A 304 3.49 -0.07 -22.65
C GLU A 304 2.72 0.12 -21.31
N PRO A 305 2.78 -0.86 -20.40
CA PRO A 305 2.17 -0.73 -19.09
C PRO A 305 2.86 0.37 -18.28
N PRO A 306 2.15 1.11 -17.42
CA PRO A 306 2.77 2.11 -16.57
C PRO A 306 3.76 1.45 -15.61
N LEU A 307 4.95 1.99 -15.51
CA LEU A 307 5.91 1.60 -14.48
C LEU A 307 5.57 2.34 -13.17
N PRO A 308 5.76 1.70 -12.02
CA PRO A 308 5.52 2.35 -10.72
C PRO A 308 6.55 3.41 -10.39
N PHE A 309 7.79 3.20 -10.86
CA PHE A 309 8.97 4.04 -10.69
C PHE A 309 9.79 4.05 -11.97
N GLU A 310 10.66 5.01 -12.13
CA GLU A 310 11.71 4.95 -13.14
C GLU A 310 12.66 3.79 -12.85
N THR A 311 13.10 3.12 -13.91
CA THR A 311 14.09 2.04 -13.77
C THR A 311 15.43 2.66 -13.42
N GLU A 312 16.07 2.19 -12.36
CA GLU A 312 17.41 2.66 -11.99
C GLU A 312 18.46 2.28 -13.06
N ALA A 313 19.55 3.02 -13.10
CA ALA A 313 20.67 2.72 -13.99
C ALA A 313 21.21 1.30 -13.73
N ARG A 314 21.66 0.64 -14.80
CA ARG A 314 22.18 -0.73 -14.69
C ARG A 314 23.32 -0.82 -13.67
N SER A 315 23.14 -1.69 -12.69
CA SER A 315 24.09 -1.89 -11.58
C SER A 315 25.28 -2.79 -11.97
N GLY A 316 25.20 -3.51 -13.07
CA GLY A 316 26.14 -4.56 -13.45
C GLY A 316 26.08 -5.82 -12.58
N LYS A 317 25.14 -5.90 -11.63
CA LYS A 317 24.94 -7.02 -10.72
C LYS A 317 23.98 -8.04 -11.31
N ARG A 318 24.34 -9.31 -11.21
CA ARG A 318 23.57 -10.44 -11.73
C ARG A 318 22.89 -11.20 -10.60
N VAL A 319 21.58 -11.36 -10.68
CA VAL A 319 20.78 -12.07 -9.68
C VAL A 319 20.12 -13.29 -10.31
N ALA A 320 20.29 -14.46 -9.66
CA ALA A 320 19.56 -15.68 -9.99
C ALA A 320 18.30 -15.75 -9.13
N VAL A 321 17.13 -15.94 -9.75
CA VAL A 321 15.87 -16.20 -9.07
C VAL A 321 15.45 -17.63 -9.35
N ILE A 322 15.31 -18.46 -8.32
CA ILE A 322 14.99 -19.88 -8.44
C ILE A 322 13.51 -20.10 -8.12
N GLY A 323 12.73 -20.37 -9.13
CA GLY A 323 11.27 -20.51 -9.11
C GLY A 323 10.57 -19.31 -9.73
N SER A 324 9.69 -19.54 -10.70
CA SER A 324 8.89 -18.55 -11.44
C SER A 324 7.46 -18.42 -10.89
N GLY A 325 7.22 -18.85 -9.66
CA GLY A 325 5.97 -18.60 -8.95
C GLY A 325 5.80 -17.12 -8.56
N PRO A 326 4.67 -16.74 -7.91
CA PRO A 326 4.36 -15.34 -7.60
C PRO A 326 5.47 -14.62 -6.85
N ALA A 327 6.12 -15.27 -5.88
CA ALA A 327 7.20 -14.66 -5.09
C ALA A 327 8.46 -14.41 -5.94
N GLY A 328 8.88 -15.39 -6.73
CA GLY A 328 10.07 -15.26 -7.59
C GLY A 328 9.87 -14.22 -8.68
N MET A 329 8.71 -14.21 -9.33
CA MET A 329 8.41 -13.22 -10.38
C MET A 329 8.24 -11.81 -9.83
N SER A 330 7.68 -11.66 -8.62
CA SER A 330 7.64 -10.38 -7.92
C SER A 330 9.05 -9.90 -7.58
N ALA A 331 9.91 -10.79 -7.06
CA ALA A 331 11.31 -10.44 -6.79
C ALA A 331 12.03 -10.02 -8.08
N ALA A 332 11.87 -10.77 -9.17
CA ALA A 332 12.46 -10.44 -10.46
C ALA A 332 12.03 -9.05 -10.96
N TYR A 333 10.74 -8.72 -10.88
CA TYR A 333 10.21 -7.42 -11.29
C TYR A 333 10.89 -6.26 -10.57
N TYR A 334 10.94 -6.29 -9.24
CA TYR A 334 11.51 -5.18 -8.47
C TYR A 334 13.05 -5.13 -8.54
N LEU A 335 13.74 -6.26 -8.73
CA LEU A 335 15.17 -6.29 -8.97
C LEU A 335 15.55 -5.68 -10.33
N LEU A 336 14.73 -5.90 -11.35
CA LEU A 336 14.90 -5.27 -12.67
C LEU A 336 14.70 -3.75 -12.58
N LEU A 337 13.67 -3.29 -11.85
CA LEU A 337 13.47 -1.85 -11.60
C LEU A 337 14.63 -1.21 -10.85
N ALA A 338 15.29 -1.97 -9.95
CA ALA A 338 16.51 -1.54 -9.25
C ALA A 338 17.79 -1.63 -10.10
N GLY A 339 17.67 -1.92 -11.40
CA GLY A 339 18.78 -1.93 -12.36
C GLY A 339 19.64 -3.19 -12.37
N HIS A 340 19.19 -4.30 -11.77
CA HIS A 340 19.96 -5.56 -11.76
C HIS A 340 19.62 -6.44 -12.97
N ASP A 341 20.58 -7.25 -13.41
CA ASP A 341 20.37 -8.27 -14.43
C ASP A 341 19.81 -9.54 -13.77
N VAL A 342 18.59 -9.95 -14.16
CA VAL A 342 17.89 -11.07 -13.53
C VAL A 342 17.77 -12.25 -14.48
N THR A 343 18.08 -13.46 -13.97
CA THR A 343 17.80 -14.73 -14.63
C THR A 343 16.90 -15.58 -13.72
N VAL A 344 15.75 -15.98 -14.24
CA VAL A 344 14.78 -16.84 -13.55
C VAL A 344 14.97 -18.28 -13.99
N PHE A 345 15.23 -19.17 -13.03
CA PHE A 345 15.33 -20.60 -13.25
C PHE A 345 14.03 -21.28 -12.81
N GLU A 346 13.44 -22.08 -13.68
CA GLU A 346 12.18 -22.79 -13.45
C GLU A 346 12.36 -24.29 -13.71
N ARG A 347 11.90 -25.12 -12.77
CA ARG A 347 11.96 -26.58 -12.91
C ARG A 347 10.96 -27.13 -13.92
N ASP A 348 9.82 -26.46 -14.09
CA ASP A 348 8.75 -26.85 -14.99
C ASP A 348 8.98 -26.28 -16.41
N PRO A 349 8.30 -26.82 -17.44
CA PRO A 349 8.51 -26.38 -18.83
C PRO A 349 7.99 -24.99 -19.13
N ALA A 350 7.13 -24.41 -18.27
CA ALA A 350 6.61 -23.06 -18.43
C ALA A 350 6.55 -22.31 -17.07
N PRO A 351 6.71 -20.99 -17.06
CA PRO A 351 6.71 -20.20 -15.84
C PRO A 351 5.29 -20.07 -15.26
N GLY A 352 5.21 -19.85 -13.94
CA GLY A 352 3.96 -19.54 -13.26
C GLY A 352 3.76 -20.25 -11.93
N GLY A 353 4.46 -21.32 -11.65
CA GLY A 353 4.31 -22.08 -10.41
C GLY A 353 2.85 -22.46 -10.15
N MET A 354 2.35 -22.23 -8.93
CA MET A 354 0.97 -22.54 -8.57
C MET A 354 -0.08 -21.76 -9.37
N LEU A 355 0.23 -20.56 -9.88
CA LEU A 355 -0.68 -19.81 -10.76
C LEU A 355 -0.97 -20.58 -12.07
N ARG A 356 0.01 -21.29 -12.58
CA ARG A 356 -0.14 -22.10 -13.79
C ARG A 356 -0.64 -23.51 -13.50
N TYR A 357 -0.05 -24.18 -12.52
CA TYR A 357 -0.20 -25.62 -12.33
C TYR A 357 -1.17 -26.02 -11.21
N GLY A 358 -1.59 -25.06 -10.36
CA GLY A 358 -2.51 -25.31 -9.26
C GLY A 358 -3.86 -24.65 -9.41
N ILE A 359 -3.92 -23.42 -9.91
CA ILE A 359 -5.16 -22.67 -10.04
C ILE A 359 -5.84 -22.98 -11.38
N PRO A 360 -7.13 -23.40 -11.41
CA PRO A 360 -7.83 -23.76 -12.63
C PRO A 360 -8.02 -22.58 -13.60
N GLU A 361 -8.20 -22.91 -14.90
CA GLU A 361 -8.39 -21.97 -16.00
C GLU A 361 -9.60 -21.05 -15.79
N TYR A 362 -10.72 -21.59 -15.29
CA TYR A 362 -11.95 -20.82 -15.04
C TYR A 362 -11.81 -19.77 -13.93
N ARG A 363 -10.74 -19.81 -13.15
CA ARG A 363 -10.40 -18.79 -12.14
C ARG A 363 -9.31 -17.85 -12.61
N LEU A 364 -8.31 -18.37 -13.29
CA LEU A 364 -7.19 -17.60 -13.80
C LEU A 364 -6.84 -18.05 -15.21
N PRO A 365 -7.33 -17.38 -16.25
CA PRO A 365 -6.96 -17.66 -17.64
C PRO A 365 -5.45 -17.51 -17.85
N LYS A 366 -4.80 -18.56 -18.39
CA LYS A 366 -3.34 -18.58 -18.53
C LYS A 366 -2.88 -17.73 -19.71
N ALA A 367 -3.49 -17.94 -20.87
CA ALA A 367 -3.12 -17.21 -22.08
C ALA A 367 -3.53 -15.73 -22.05
N ASP A 368 -4.68 -15.43 -21.43
CA ASP A 368 -5.24 -14.09 -21.47
C ASP A 368 -4.78 -13.19 -20.33
N VAL A 369 -4.37 -13.77 -19.18
CA VAL A 369 -4.03 -13.01 -17.98
C VAL A 369 -2.63 -13.32 -17.48
N LEU A 370 -2.31 -14.60 -17.20
CA LEU A 370 -1.03 -14.94 -16.59
C LEU A 370 0.16 -14.61 -17.50
N GLU A 371 0.11 -15.04 -18.73
CA GLU A 371 1.21 -14.85 -19.69
C GLU A 371 1.43 -13.39 -20.02
N PRO A 372 0.39 -12.58 -20.35
CA PRO A 372 0.58 -11.17 -20.61
C PRO A 372 1.06 -10.36 -19.40
N GLU A 373 0.63 -10.68 -18.18
CA GLU A 373 1.18 -10.00 -17.01
C GLU A 373 2.66 -10.35 -16.76
N TYR A 374 3.05 -11.60 -16.98
CA TYR A 374 4.45 -12.01 -16.86
C TYR A 374 5.32 -11.45 -17.99
N GLU A 375 4.74 -11.19 -19.17
CA GLU A 375 5.41 -10.50 -20.28
C GLU A 375 6.01 -9.16 -19.85
N SER A 376 5.38 -8.45 -18.90
CA SER A 376 5.92 -7.21 -18.34
C SER A 376 7.29 -7.38 -17.69
N VAL A 377 7.58 -8.55 -17.11
CA VAL A 377 8.88 -8.87 -16.50
C VAL A 377 9.92 -9.20 -17.56
N TRP A 378 9.50 -9.94 -18.61
CA TRP A 378 10.40 -10.27 -19.73
C TRP A 378 10.80 -9.02 -20.51
N ARG A 379 9.87 -8.11 -20.72
CA ARG A 379 10.14 -6.79 -21.37
C ARG A 379 11.10 -5.93 -20.57
N LEU A 380 11.11 -6.00 -19.25
CA LEU A 380 12.11 -5.34 -18.42
C LEU A 380 13.51 -5.97 -18.53
N GLY A 381 13.64 -7.12 -19.19
CA GLY A 381 14.92 -7.75 -19.50
C GLY A 381 15.26 -9.00 -18.68
N ALA A 382 14.30 -9.59 -17.96
CA ALA A 382 14.53 -10.88 -17.31
C ALA A 382 14.79 -11.99 -18.34
N ARG A 383 15.72 -12.90 -18.00
CA ARG A 383 15.97 -14.12 -18.76
C ARG A 383 15.27 -15.28 -18.06
N LEU A 384 14.64 -16.15 -18.83
CA LEU A 384 13.97 -17.35 -18.33
C LEU A 384 14.73 -18.62 -18.78
N VAL A 385 14.96 -19.52 -17.83
CA VAL A 385 15.57 -20.84 -18.10
C VAL A 385 14.65 -21.90 -17.46
N CYS A 386 13.83 -22.56 -18.28
CA CYS A 386 12.95 -23.64 -17.86
C CYS A 386 13.65 -25.01 -17.83
N ASN A 387 12.98 -26.01 -17.21
CA ASN A 387 13.45 -27.38 -17.05
C ASN A 387 14.78 -27.48 -16.26
N GLN A 388 14.98 -26.58 -15.32
CA GLN A 388 16.15 -26.49 -14.47
C GLN A 388 15.74 -26.50 -12.99
N ALA A 389 15.95 -27.59 -12.30
CA ALA A 389 15.62 -27.76 -10.88
C ALA A 389 16.88 -27.66 -10.01
N LEU A 390 16.83 -26.85 -8.97
CA LEU A 390 17.86 -26.75 -7.95
C LEU A 390 18.08 -28.10 -7.27
N GLY A 391 19.35 -28.53 -7.15
CA GLY A 391 19.76 -29.81 -6.55
C GLY A 391 19.67 -30.99 -7.47
N ARG A 392 18.98 -30.90 -8.63
CA ARG A 392 18.95 -31.94 -9.65
C ARG A 392 19.81 -31.58 -10.87
N ASP A 393 19.64 -30.39 -11.44
CA ASP A 393 20.25 -29.95 -12.68
C ASP A 393 21.39 -28.94 -12.44
N PHE A 394 21.35 -28.22 -11.35
CA PHE A 394 22.36 -27.28 -10.89
C PHE A 394 22.34 -27.10 -9.37
N THR A 395 23.39 -26.50 -8.83
CA THR A 395 23.57 -26.16 -7.42
C THR A 395 23.77 -24.66 -7.24
N LEU A 396 23.75 -24.16 -6.02
CA LEU A 396 24.09 -22.76 -5.70
C LEU A 396 25.57 -22.46 -5.96
N ASP A 397 26.45 -23.46 -5.86
CA ASP A 397 27.85 -23.29 -6.24
C ASP A 397 28.00 -23.09 -7.74
N ASP A 398 27.24 -23.81 -8.56
CA ASP A 398 27.26 -23.62 -10.01
C ASP A 398 26.83 -22.21 -10.40
N LEU A 399 25.82 -21.64 -9.74
CA LEU A 399 25.38 -20.27 -9.98
C LEU A 399 26.48 -19.26 -9.62
N ARG A 400 27.18 -19.49 -8.52
CA ARG A 400 28.32 -18.63 -8.12
C ARG A 400 29.47 -18.71 -9.14
N VAL A 401 29.77 -19.91 -9.61
CA VAL A 401 30.78 -20.13 -10.67
C VAL A 401 30.38 -19.45 -11.99
N GLN A 402 29.07 -19.44 -12.31
CA GLN A 402 28.51 -18.73 -13.46
C GLN A 402 28.52 -17.19 -13.31
N GLY A 403 28.94 -16.68 -12.14
CA GLY A 403 29.10 -15.25 -11.88
C GLY A 403 27.83 -14.54 -11.44
N PHE A 404 26.88 -15.20 -10.80
CA PHE A 404 25.78 -14.55 -10.12
C PHE A 404 26.25 -13.94 -8.78
N ASP A 405 25.96 -12.65 -8.55
CA ASP A 405 26.33 -11.92 -7.32
C ASP A 405 25.42 -12.27 -6.15
N SER A 406 24.17 -12.66 -6.43
CA SER A 406 23.18 -13.04 -5.43
C SER A 406 22.18 -14.06 -6.00
N THR A 407 21.56 -14.80 -5.09
CA THR A 407 20.53 -15.80 -5.45
C THR A 407 19.31 -15.66 -4.54
N VAL A 408 18.12 -15.65 -5.15
CA VAL A 408 16.82 -15.67 -4.48
C VAL A 408 16.19 -17.06 -4.65
N VAL A 409 15.94 -17.75 -3.54
CA VAL A 409 15.28 -19.07 -3.52
C VAL A 409 13.79 -18.86 -3.26
N ALA A 410 12.95 -19.17 -4.26
CA ALA A 410 11.50 -19.00 -4.25
C ALA A 410 10.78 -20.28 -4.77
N THR A 411 11.24 -21.45 -4.36
CA THR A 411 10.79 -22.77 -4.88
C THR A 411 9.38 -23.19 -4.49
N GLY A 412 8.72 -22.44 -3.58
CA GLY A 412 7.33 -22.68 -3.19
C GLY A 412 7.13 -23.94 -2.31
N CYS A 413 5.87 -24.42 -2.26
CA CYS A 413 5.43 -25.61 -1.53
C CYS A 413 4.71 -26.56 -2.48
N TYR A 414 5.24 -27.76 -2.66
CA TYR A 414 4.69 -28.79 -3.54
C TYR A 414 4.50 -30.15 -2.88
N ASP A 415 5.13 -30.38 -1.72
CA ASP A 415 4.96 -31.62 -0.96
C ASP A 415 3.65 -31.59 -0.20
N THR A 416 2.77 -32.51 -0.52
CA THR A 416 1.45 -32.59 0.11
C THR A 416 1.49 -33.36 1.43
N ASN A 417 0.72 -32.86 2.38
CA ASN A 417 0.57 -33.52 3.67
C ASN A 417 -0.17 -34.85 3.53
N LYS A 418 0.23 -35.82 4.34
CA LYS A 418 -0.42 -37.12 4.43
C LYS A 418 -1.53 -37.12 5.46
N LEU A 419 -2.59 -37.93 5.23
CA LEU A 419 -3.66 -38.14 6.21
C LEU A 419 -3.18 -38.96 7.40
N ASN A 420 -2.21 -39.83 7.19
CA ASN A 420 -1.73 -40.85 8.17
C ASN A 420 -2.85 -41.81 8.63
N VAL A 421 -3.69 -42.23 7.69
CA VAL A 421 -4.76 -43.17 7.92
C VAL A 421 -4.53 -44.49 7.13
N PRO A 422 -5.10 -45.62 7.57
CA PRO A 422 -4.97 -46.88 6.80
C PRO A 422 -5.46 -46.72 5.37
N ASN A 423 -4.71 -47.34 4.42
CA ASN A 423 -4.96 -47.33 2.98
C ASN A 423 -4.91 -45.98 2.25
N GLU A 424 -4.25 -44.98 2.83
CA GLU A 424 -4.14 -43.65 2.17
C GLU A 424 -3.36 -43.66 0.83
N THR A 425 -2.68 -44.76 0.50
CA THR A 425 -1.94 -44.94 -0.75
C THR A 425 -2.63 -45.88 -1.72
N ALA A 426 -3.90 -46.25 -1.47
CA ALA A 426 -4.69 -47.16 -2.31
C ALA A 426 -4.94 -46.57 -3.72
N ASP A 427 -5.16 -47.44 -4.71
CA ASP A 427 -5.56 -47.00 -6.05
C ASP A 427 -6.90 -46.25 -6.02
N GLY A 428 -6.86 -45.02 -6.42
CA GLY A 428 -8.00 -44.07 -6.34
C GLY A 428 -7.85 -42.99 -5.28
N VAL A 429 -6.81 -43.05 -4.42
CA VAL A 429 -6.41 -41.91 -3.60
C VAL A 429 -5.41 -41.04 -4.38
N ILE A 430 -5.73 -39.79 -4.56
CA ILE A 430 -5.04 -38.90 -5.48
C ILE A 430 -4.65 -37.62 -4.72
N ASP A 431 -3.43 -37.17 -4.95
CA ASP A 431 -2.98 -35.88 -4.50
C ASP A 431 -3.75 -34.74 -5.20
N GLY A 432 -4.30 -33.80 -4.43
CA GLY A 432 -5.09 -32.72 -4.98
C GLY A 432 -4.30 -31.78 -5.90
N LEU A 433 -3.01 -31.53 -5.60
CA LEU A 433 -2.17 -30.70 -6.48
C LEU A 433 -1.80 -31.44 -7.78
N GLU A 434 -1.51 -32.73 -7.70
CA GLU A 434 -1.26 -33.53 -8.89
C GLU A 434 -2.50 -33.58 -9.78
N TYR A 435 -3.67 -33.77 -9.17
CA TYR A 435 -4.94 -33.72 -9.88
C TYR A 435 -5.13 -32.38 -10.60
N LEU A 436 -4.95 -31.26 -9.90
CA LEU A 436 -5.10 -29.94 -10.48
C LEU A 436 -4.06 -29.65 -11.56
N ARG A 437 -2.83 -30.10 -11.38
CA ARG A 437 -1.77 -29.97 -12.39
C ARG A 437 -2.16 -30.63 -13.72
N ILE A 438 -2.70 -31.82 -13.69
CA ILE A 438 -3.20 -32.52 -14.90
C ILE A 438 -4.38 -31.75 -15.50
N ALA A 439 -5.32 -31.33 -14.67
CA ALA A 439 -6.51 -30.62 -15.10
C ALA A 439 -6.18 -29.26 -15.73
N THR A 440 -5.22 -28.49 -15.17
CA THR A 440 -4.80 -27.18 -15.68
C THR A 440 -4.00 -27.29 -16.99
N LEU A 441 -3.45 -28.44 -17.29
CA LEU A 441 -2.88 -28.75 -18.61
C LEU A 441 -3.94 -29.11 -19.66
N GLY A 442 -5.23 -29.00 -19.32
CA GLY A 442 -6.35 -29.32 -20.21
C GLY A 442 -6.59 -30.85 -20.40
N LEU A 443 -5.94 -31.66 -19.57
CA LEU A 443 -6.04 -33.12 -19.67
C LEU A 443 -7.11 -33.64 -18.71
N PRO A 444 -7.96 -34.55 -19.16
CA PRO A 444 -8.88 -35.24 -18.28
C PRO A 444 -8.11 -36.25 -17.39
N TYR A 445 -8.45 -36.26 -16.10
CA TYR A 445 -7.87 -37.26 -15.19
C TYR A 445 -8.44 -38.65 -15.51
N PRO A 446 -7.61 -39.65 -15.74
CA PRO A 446 -8.06 -40.99 -16.15
C PRO A 446 -9.07 -41.58 -15.17
N GLY A 447 -10.23 -42.06 -15.70
CA GLY A 447 -11.28 -42.69 -14.91
C GLY A 447 -12.05 -41.75 -13.96
N HIS A 448 -11.94 -40.42 -14.11
CA HIS A 448 -12.63 -39.47 -13.27
C HIS A 448 -14.08 -39.22 -13.69
N LYS A 449 -14.35 -39.22 -15.00
CA LYS A 449 -15.68 -39.05 -15.55
C LYS A 449 -16.62 -40.18 -15.09
N GLY A 450 -17.78 -39.82 -14.56
CA GLY A 450 -18.79 -40.75 -14.04
C GLY A 450 -18.49 -41.34 -12.65
N SER A 451 -17.33 -41.02 -12.03
CA SER A 451 -16.96 -41.49 -10.69
C SER A 451 -17.65 -40.68 -9.57
N ARG A 452 -17.71 -41.26 -8.40
CA ARG A 452 -18.01 -40.60 -7.13
C ARG A 452 -16.70 -40.11 -6.54
N VAL A 453 -16.60 -38.82 -6.23
CA VAL A 453 -15.35 -38.20 -5.74
C VAL A 453 -15.57 -37.66 -4.34
N VAL A 454 -14.68 -37.92 -3.43
CA VAL A 454 -14.59 -37.27 -2.13
C VAL A 454 -13.37 -36.38 -2.13
N VAL A 455 -13.55 -35.12 -1.80
CA VAL A 455 -12.48 -34.11 -1.59
C VAL A 455 -12.29 -33.89 -0.10
N VAL A 456 -11.11 -34.16 0.42
CA VAL A 456 -10.80 -33.96 1.84
C VAL A 456 -9.98 -32.67 2.00
N GLY A 457 -10.57 -31.66 2.67
CA GLY A 457 -9.93 -30.38 2.90
C GLY A 457 -10.91 -29.22 2.97
N GLY A 458 -10.43 -28.02 3.25
CA GLY A 458 -11.28 -26.80 3.36
C GLY A 458 -10.55 -25.52 2.92
N GLY A 459 -9.40 -25.65 2.26
CA GLY A 459 -8.67 -24.52 1.66
C GLY A 459 -9.03 -24.30 0.20
N PHE A 460 -8.43 -23.31 -0.43
CA PHE A 460 -8.65 -22.98 -1.85
C PHE A 460 -8.34 -24.16 -2.78
N THR A 461 -7.27 -24.93 -2.50
CA THR A 461 -6.96 -26.16 -3.25
C THR A 461 -8.12 -27.17 -3.22
N ALA A 462 -8.80 -27.31 -2.06
CA ALA A 462 -9.95 -28.21 -1.94
C ALA A 462 -11.15 -27.72 -2.76
N MET A 463 -11.39 -26.40 -2.78
CA MET A 463 -12.43 -25.79 -3.61
C MET A 463 -12.15 -25.99 -5.09
N ASP A 464 -10.89 -25.78 -5.50
CA ASP A 464 -10.46 -26.00 -6.87
C ASP A 464 -10.59 -27.47 -7.30
N CYS A 465 -10.21 -28.41 -6.44
CA CYS A 465 -10.44 -29.84 -6.68
C CYS A 465 -11.93 -30.17 -6.80
N TRP A 466 -12.76 -29.62 -5.92
CA TRP A 466 -14.19 -29.86 -5.89
C TRP A 466 -14.86 -29.39 -7.18
N ARG A 467 -14.66 -28.11 -7.52
CA ARG A 467 -15.28 -27.48 -8.71
C ARG A 467 -14.73 -28.01 -10.02
N THR A 468 -13.43 -28.35 -10.07
CA THR A 468 -12.80 -28.98 -11.25
C THR A 468 -13.33 -30.40 -11.45
N SER A 469 -13.57 -31.18 -10.39
CA SER A 469 -14.14 -32.51 -10.49
C SER A 469 -15.54 -32.52 -11.12
N ILE A 470 -16.37 -31.52 -10.76
CA ILE A 470 -17.68 -31.30 -11.38
C ILE A 470 -17.50 -31.06 -12.88
N ARG A 471 -16.59 -30.19 -13.29
CA ARG A 471 -16.32 -29.86 -14.70
C ARG A 471 -15.77 -31.04 -15.50
N GLN A 472 -15.03 -31.90 -14.87
CA GLN A 472 -14.52 -33.16 -15.50
C GLN A 472 -15.57 -34.28 -15.57
N GLY A 473 -16.81 -34.00 -15.12
CA GLY A 473 -17.95 -34.89 -15.29
C GLY A 473 -18.00 -36.02 -14.26
N ALA A 474 -17.49 -35.85 -13.08
CA ALA A 474 -17.78 -36.72 -11.94
C ALA A 474 -19.28 -36.76 -11.68
N ARG A 475 -19.80 -37.96 -11.36
CA ARG A 475 -21.23 -38.17 -11.13
C ARG A 475 -21.70 -37.50 -9.83
N GLN A 476 -20.83 -37.53 -8.83
CA GLN A 476 -21.06 -36.94 -7.51
C GLN A 476 -19.73 -36.44 -6.96
N VAL A 477 -19.69 -35.23 -6.39
CA VAL A 477 -18.52 -34.71 -5.73
C VAL A 477 -18.92 -34.20 -4.35
N THR A 478 -18.27 -34.77 -3.30
CA THR A 478 -18.55 -34.48 -1.91
C THR A 478 -17.31 -33.88 -1.24
N LEU A 479 -17.37 -32.64 -0.78
CA LEU A 479 -16.34 -32.05 0.06
C LEU A 479 -16.51 -32.52 1.49
N VAL A 480 -15.45 -32.92 2.16
CA VAL A 480 -15.47 -33.24 3.59
C VAL A 480 -14.44 -32.40 4.33
N TYR A 481 -14.92 -31.64 5.33
CA TYR A 481 -14.09 -30.75 6.13
C TYR A 481 -14.23 -31.03 7.62
N ARG A 482 -13.08 -31.05 8.32
CA ARG A 482 -13.03 -31.42 9.75
C ARG A 482 -13.58 -30.37 10.74
N ARG A 483 -13.86 -29.14 10.28
CA ARG A 483 -14.42 -28.05 11.08
C ARG A 483 -15.74 -27.58 10.49
N ASP A 484 -16.28 -26.47 11.03
CA ASP A 484 -17.47 -25.81 10.49
C ASP A 484 -17.14 -25.03 9.21
N MET A 485 -18.14 -24.74 8.39
CA MET A 485 -18.02 -23.95 7.16
C MET A 485 -17.41 -22.56 7.43
N LYS A 486 -17.82 -21.91 8.50
CA LYS A 486 -17.29 -20.58 8.90
C LYS A 486 -15.80 -20.60 9.23
N ASP A 487 -15.23 -21.77 9.58
CA ASP A 487 -13.81 -21.91 9.90
C ASP A 487 -12.98 -22.29 8.66
N MET A 488 -13.59 -22.35 7.47
CA MET A 488 -12.90 -22.65 6.22
C MET A 488 -12.17 -21.41 5.69
N PRO A 489 -10.89 -21.52 5.31
CA PRO A 489 -10.20 -20.43 4.61
C PRO A 489 -10.88 -19.99 3.31
N ALA A 490 -11.59 -20.90 2.63
CA ALA A 490 -12.29 -20.66 1.37
C ALA A 490 -13.83 -20.70 1.54
N SER A 491 -14.37 -20.27 2.67
CA SER A 491 -15.81 -20.29 2.98
C SER A 491 -16.66 -19.50 1.97
N SER A 492 -16.12 -18.40 1.43
CA SER A 492 -16.81 -17.56 0.43
C SER A 492 -17.17 -18.31 -0.88
N GLU A 493 -16.45 -19.37 -1.23
CA GLU A 493 -16.66 -20.10 -2.47
C GLU A 493 -17.59 -21.34 -2.34
N VAL A 494 -17.98 -21.69 -1.11
CA VAL A 494 -18.78 -22.88 -0.85
C VAL A 494 -20.15 -22.81 -1.53
N HIS A 495 -20.79 -21.63 -1.50
CA HIS A 495 -22.10 -21.44 -2.14
C HIS A 495 -22.04 -21.70 -3.64
N GLU A 496 -21.04 -21.19 -4.32
CA GLU A 496 -20.87 -21.39 -5.76
C GLU A 496 -20.67 -22.86 -6.14
N ALA A 497 -19.89 -23.59 -5.32
CA ALA A 497 -19.68 -25.02 -5.55
C ALA A 497 -20.94 -25.85 -5.30
N LEU A 498 -21.76 -25.48 -4.33
CA LEU A 498 -23.08 -26.10 -4.09
C LEU A 498 -24.05 -25.82 -5.26
N GLU A 499 -24.08 -24.60 -5.78
CA GLU A 499 -24.90 -24.25 -6.96
C GLU A 499 -24.46 -25.01 -8.21
N GLU A 500 -23.16 -25.30 -8.33
CA GLU A 500 -22.59 -26.11 -9.42
C GLU A 500 -22.95 -27.61 -9.31
N GLY A 501 -23.61 -28.04 -8.22
CA GLY A 501 -24.09 -29.41 -8.01
C GLY A 501 -23.22 -30.28 -7.08
N GLY A 502 -22.28 -29.67 -6.38
CA GLY A 502 -21.47 -30.34 -5.35
C GLY A 502 -22.24 -30.55 -4.04
N THR A 503 -21.72 -31.40 -3.18
CA THR A 503 -22.23 -31.63 -1.82
C THR A 503 -21.10 -31.45 -0.79
N ALA A 504 -21.44 -31.06 0.45
CA ALA A 504 -20.46 -30.83 1.50
C ALA A 504 -20.87 -31.49 2.83
N ILE A 505 -19.89 -32.02 3.55
CA ILE A 505 -20.03 -32.57 4.90
C ILE A 505 -19.02 -31.82 5.80
N PHE A 506 -19.52 -31.10 6.76
CA PHE A 506 -18.72 -30.39 7.75
C PHE A 506 -18.59 -31.18 9.05
N GLN A 507 -17.60 -30.81 9.86
CA GLN A 507 -17.32 -31.45 11.15
C GLN A 507 -17.11 -32.97 11.03
N ALA A 508 -16.34 -33.39 10.04
CA ALA A 508 -15.99 -34.79 9.82
C ALA A 508 -14.52 -34.95 9.42
N GLY A 509 -13.82 -35.88 10.06
CA GLY A 509 -12.44 -36.24 9.79
C GLY A 509 -12.32 -37.70 9.30
N PRO A 510 -11.45 -37.98 8.33
CA PRO A 510 -11.26 -39.38 7.83
C PRO A 510 -10.54 -40.23 8.88
N THR A 511 -10.95 -41.52 9.00
CA THR A 511 -10.34 -42.54 9.87
C THR A 511 -9.63 -43.62 9.11
N ARG A 512 -10.14 -43.98 7.94
CA ARG A 512 -9.52 -44.93 7.02
C ARG A 512 -10.12 -44.84 5.62
N VAL A 513 -9.34 -45.22 4.61
CA VAL A 513 -9.83 -45.45 3.25
C VAL A 513 -10.25 -46.92 3.13
N LEU A 514 -11.42 -47.15 2.56
CA LEU A 514 -11.96 -48.48 2.31
C LEU A 514 -11.61 -48.92 0.90
N VAL A 515 -11.15 -50.17 0.79
CA VAL A 515 -10.71 -50.72 -0.50
C VAL A 515 -11.39 -52.10 -0.78
N ASP A 516 -11.52 -52.45 -2.04
CA ASP A 516 -11.94 -53.77 -2.46
C ASP A 516 -10.78 -54.77 -2.36
N ALA A 517 -11.07 -56.03 -2.75
CA ALA A 517 -10.06 -57.10 -2.75
C ALA A 517 -8.89 -56.82 -3.73
N GLY A 518 -9.05 -55.94 -4.70
CA GLY A 518 -8.01 -55.49 -5.63
C GLY A 518 -7.20 -54.29 -5.14
N GLY A 519 -7.49 -53.75 -3.96
CA GLY A 519 -6.82 -52.55 -3.39
C GLY A 519 -7.35 -51.24 -3.95
N LYS A 520 -8.47 -51.21 -4.66
CA LYS A 520 -9.09 -50.02 -5.22
C LYS A 520 -10.07 -49.37 -4.24
N VAL A 521 -10.12 -48.07 -4.19
CA VAL A 521 -11.01 -47.30 -3.32
C VAL A 521 -12.49 -47.64 -3.59
N THR A 522 -13.24 -47.87 -2.51
CA THR A 522 -14.71 -48.05 -2.52
C THR A 522 -15.43 -47.03 -1.66
N GLY A 523 -14.72 -46.36 -0.74
CA GLY A 523 -15.25 -45.34 0.15
C GLY A 523 -14.22 -44.85 1.14
N VAL A 524 -14.64 -43.91 1.98
CA VAL A 524 -13.86 -43.40 3.12
C VAL A 524 -14.75 -43.44 4.36
N GLU A 525 -14.20 -43.99 5.44
CA GLU A 525 -14.82 -43.91 6.75
C GLU A 525 -14.41 -42.58 7.42
N PHE A 526 -15.39 -41.85 7.93
CA PHE A 526 -15.23 -40.62 8.63
C PHE A 526 -15.78 -40.74 10.05
N ILE A 527 -15.27 -39.92 10.96
CA ILE A 527 -15.79 -39.73 12.30
C ILE A 527 -16.27 -38.27 12.46
N ARG A 528 -17.36 -38.07 13.18
CA ARG A 528 -17.79 -36.69 13.51
C ARG A 528 -16.78 -36.03 14.41
N MET A 529 -16.59 -34.73 14.18
CA MET A 529 -15.65 -33.90 14.94
C MET A 529 -16.41 -32.89 15.80
N ARG A 530 -15.88 -32.60 17.00
CA ARG A 530 -16.40 -31.54 17.89
C ARG A 530 -15.35 -30.46 18.06
N PRO A 531 -15.76 -29.19 18.27
CA PRO A 531 -14.82 -28.12 18.62
C PRO A 531 -14.22 -28.40 20.01
N GLY A 532 -12.92 -28.63 20.09
CA GLY A 532 -12.17 -28.74 21.34
C GLY A 532 -11.83 -27.38 21.95
N ALA A 533 -10.91 -27.35 22.92
CA ALA A 533 -10.40 -26.14 23.53
C ALA A 533 -9.68 -25.26 22.50
N PRO A 534 -9.79 -23.90 22.62
CA PRO A 534 -9.02 -23.00 21.76
C PRO A 534 -7.51 -23.13 22.04
N ASP A 535 -6.72 -23.14 20.98
CA ASP A 535 -5.27 -23.07 21.07
C ASP A 535 -4.80 -21.60 21.33
N ALA A 536 -3.48 -21.39 21.44
CA ALA A 536 -2.90 -20.07 21.68
C ALA A 536 -3.25 -19.01 20.60
N SER A 537 -3.76 -19.43 19.44
CA SER A 537 -4.26 -18.55 18.37
C SER A 537 -5.77 -18.33 18.42
N GLY A 538 -6.45 -18.80 19.48
CA GLY A 538 -7.92 -18.77 19.61
C GLY A 538 -8.64 -19.81 18.74
N ARG A 539 -7.93 -20.63 17.96
CA ARG A 539 -8.52 -21.67 17.09
C ARG A 539 -8.83 -22.92 17.88
N ARG A 540 -10.07 -23.38 17.79
CA ARG A 540 -10.49 -24.64 18.43
C ARG A 540 -9.99 -25.83 17.61
N ARG A 541 -9.22 -26.74 18.26
CA ARG A 541 -8.81 -28.00 17.63
C ARG A 541 -10.03 -28.90 17.46
N PRO A 542 -10.25 -29.50 16.28
CA PRO A 542 -11.31 -30.49 16.13
C PRO A 542 -10.93 -31.79 16.86
N GLU A 543 -11.82 -32.30 17.69
CA GLU A 543 -11.68 -33.54 18.45
C GLU A 543 -12.65 -34.58 17.91
N PRO A 544 -12.22 -35.84 17.70
CA PRO A 544 -13.11 -36.90 17.25
C PRO A 544 -14.18 -37.22 18.31
N ALA A 545 -15.40 -37.53 17.87
CA ALA A 545 -16.49 -38.00 18.71
C ALA A 545 -16.67 -39.51 18.52
N PRO A 546 -16.08 -40.37 19.39
CA PRO A 546 -16.14 -41.81 19.24
C PRO A 546 -17.58 -42.32 19.15
N GLY A 547 -17.81 -43.38 18.33
CA GLY A 547 -19.14 -43.96 18.11
C GLY A 547 -20.03 -43.20 17.12
N THR A 548 -19.43 -42.28 16.38
CA THR A 548 -20.15 -41.52 15.32
C THR A 548 -19.58 -41.76 13.93
N GLU A 549 -18.91 -42.86 13.76
CA GLU A 549 -18.29 -43.30 12.50
C GLU A 549 -19.36 -43.50 11.43
N PHE A 550 -19.06 -43.06 10.21
CA PHE A 550 -19.93 -43.25 9.05
C PHE A 550 -19.11 -43.36 7.77
N VAL A 551 -19.67 -44.00 6.77
CA VAL A 551 -18.99 -44.24 5.48
C VAL A 551 -19.59 -43.33 4.41
N VAL A 552 -18.70 -42.72 3.62
CA VAL A 552 -19.04 -42.07 2.36
C VAL A 552 -18.48 -42.91 1.22
N GLU A 553 -19.37 -43.49 0.45
CA GLU A 553 -18.99 -44.28 -0.73
C GLU A 553 -18.38 -43.40 -1.80
N CYS A 554 -17.24 -43.80 -2.31
CA CYS A 554 -16.57 -43.09 -3.41
C CYS A 554 -15.68 -44.04 -4.20
N ASP A 555 -15.39 -43.66 -5.42
CA ASP A 555 -14.48 -44.36 -6.32
C ASP A 555 -13.11 -43.64 -6.32
N ARG A 556 -13.04 -42.42 -5.82
CA ARG A 556 -11.82 -41.60 -5.75
C ARG A 556 -11.82 -40.66 -4.55
N VAL A 557 -10.61 -40.40 -4.01
CA VAL A 557 -10.37 -39.48 -2.92
C VAL A 557 -9.32 -38.46 -3.35
N LEU A 558 -9.65 -37.16 -3.32
CA LEU A 558 -8.71 -36.06 -3.56
C LEU A 558 -8.24 -35.48 -2.22
N LEU A 559 -6.94 -35.51 -1.98
CA LEU A 559 -6.34 -35.00 -0.75
C LEU A 559 -5.91 -33.53 -0.94
N ALA A 560 -6.57 -32.62 -0.25
CA ALA A 560 -6.28 -31.18 -0.29
C ALA A 560 -6.12 -30.63 1.13
N ILE A 561 -5.28 -31.26 1.94
CA ILE A 561 -5.10 -31.01 3.38
C ILE A 561 -3.87 -30.15 3.72
N GLY A 562 -3.35 -29.44 2.74
CA GLY A 562 -2.20 -28.57 2.85
C GLY A 562 -0.92 -29.19 2.28
N GLN A 563 0.10 -28.34 2.18
CA GLN A 563 1.37 -28.67 1.51
C GLN A 563 2.55 -28.01 2.21
N GLY A 564 3.75 -28.55 1.99
CA GLY A 564 5.02 -28.03 2.46
C GLY A 564 6.04 -27.87 1.32
N PRO A 565 7.19 -27.26 1.61
CA PRO A 565 8.27 -27.15 0.64
C PRO A 565 9.03 -28.48 0.51
N ASP A 566 9.42 -28.80 -0.72
CA ASP A 566 10.47 -29.80 -0.97
C ASP A 566 11.83 -29.15 -0.66
N LEU A 567 12.52 -29.68 0.33
CA LEU A 567 13.86 -29.25 0.77
C LEU A 567 14.93 -30.31 0.56
N THR A 568 14.66 -31.36 -0.23
CA THR A 568 15.59 -32.45 -0.51
C THR A 568 16.85 -32.01 -1.26
N TRP A 569 16.78 -30.83 -1.88
CA TRP A 569 17.90 -30.17 -2.56
C TRP A 569 18.92 -29.54 -1.60
N ILE A 570 18.63 -29.42 -0.29
CA ILE A 570 19.61 -28.96 0.71
C ILE A 570 20.64 -30.08 0.93
N GLY A 571 21.85 -29.89 0.44
CA GLY A 571 22.92 -30.89 0.47
C GLY A 571 24.16 -30.46 -0.30
N PRO A 572 24.88 -31.40 -0.91
CA PRO A 572 26.12 -31.09 -1.64
C PRO A 572 25.95 -29.99 -2.71
N GLY A 573 26.82 -28.97 -2.66
CA GLY A 573 26.77 -27.79 -3.53
C GLY A 573 25.77 -26.72 -3.11
N ASN A 574 24.93 -27.03 -2.08
CA ASN A 574 23.94 -26.12 -1.51
C ASN A 574 24.15 -25.94 0.01
N GLU A 575 25.40 -26.10 0.48
CA GLU A 575 25.77 -26.01 1.89
C GLU A 575 25.52 -24.60 2.46
N GLY A 576 25.42 -24.51 3.78
CA GLY A 576 25.17 -23.27 4.51
C GLY A 576 23.69 -22.92 4.61
N LEU A 577 22.80 -23.74 4.05
CA LEU A 577 21.35 -23.61 4.22
C LEU A 577 20.86 -24.56 5.33
N ALA A 578 19.80 -24.18 5.99
CA ALA A 578 19.17 -24.97 7.04
C ALA A 578 17.64 -25.02 6.84
N ALA A 579 17.04 -26.14 7.21
CA ALA A 579 15.61 -26.29 7.34
C ALA A 579 15.20 -26.18 8.80
N VAL A 580 14.21 -25.32 9.10
CA VAL A 580 13.63 -25.19 10.43
C VAL A 580 12.12 -25.37 10.33
N ARG A 581 11.57 -26.31 11.10
CA ARG A 581 10.14 -26.66 11.06
C ARG A 581 9.63 -26.94 9.63
N ASN A 582 10.41 -27.70 8.86
CA ASN A 582 10.14 -28.01 7.47
C ASN A 582 9.99 -26.78 6.56
N ARG A 583 10.79 -25.73 6.77
CA ARG A 583 10.86 -24.52 5.94
C ARG A 583 12.30 -24.09 5.78
N LEU A 584 12.62 -23.41 4.69
CA LEU A 584 13.93 -22.79 4.52
C LEU A 584 14.14 -21.72 5.60
N ASN A 585 15.21 -21.86 6.36
CA ASN A 585 15.56 -20.89 7.39
C ASN A 585 16.13 -19.63 6.75
N ALA A 586 15.32 -18.56 6.74
CA ALA A 586 15.73 -17.24 6.31
C ALA A 586 15.13 -16.18 7.25
N ASP A 587 15.87 -15.13 7.50
CA ASP A 587 15.45 -14.04 8.40
C ASP A 587 14.18 -13.38 7.91
N ALA A 588 13.30 -12.99 8.82
CA ALA A 588 11.97 -12.49 8.48
C ALA A 588 11.98 -11.10 7.82
N VAL A 589 13.02 -10.32 8.05
CA VAL A 589 13.16 -8.93 7.58
C VAL A 589 14.19 -8.80 6.48
N THR A 590 15.37 -9.40 6.69
CA THR A 590 16.48 -9.31 5.75
C THR A 590 16.48 -10.43 4.71
N PHE A 591 15.61 -11.44 4.85
CA PHE A 591 15.49 -12.59 3.97
C PHE A 591 16.79 -13.42 3.81
N LYS A 592 17.86 -13.06 4.54
CA LYS A 592 19.13 -13.78 4.51
C LYS A 592 18.98 -15.21 5.02
N THR A 593 19.59 -16.11 4.31
CA THR A 593 19.83 -17.49 4.78
C THR A 593 21.16 -17.59 5.53
N GLY A 594 21.53 -18.79 5.98
CA GLY A 594 22.87 -19.05 6.54
C GLY A 594 24.00 -18.92 5.52
N ARG A 595 23.71 -18.91 4.22
CA ARG A 595 24.70 -18.79 3.14
C ARG A 595 24.78 -17.34 2.63
N PRO A 596 25.97 -16.71 2.64
CA PRO A 596 26.14 -15.33 2.15
C PRO A 596 25.69 -15.18 0.70
N GLY A 597 24.95 -14.08 0.39
CA GLY A 597 24.44 -13.79 -0.94
C GLY A 597 23.23 -14.62 -1.35
N VAL A 598 22.73 -15.51 -0.48
CA VAL A 598 21.53 -16.34 -0.75
C VAL A 598 20.39 -15.91 0.16
N PHE A 599 19.26 -15.64 -0.45
CA PHE A 599 18.03 -15.17 0.20
C PHE A 599 16.89 -16.15 -0.04
N GLY A 600 15.98 -16.29 0.93
CA GLY A 600 14.80 -17.16 0.83
C GLY A 600 13.51 -16.37 0.91
N THR A 601 12.54 -16.61 0.02
CA THR A 601 11.28 -15.86 -0.03
C THR A 601 10.08 -16.71 -0.46
N GLY A 602 8.87 -16.24 -0.14
CA GLY A 602 7.63 -16.92 -0.46
C GLY A 602 7.41 -18.18 0.35
N ASP A 603 6.58 -19.09 -0.17
CA ASP A 603 6.08 -20.24 0.56
C ASP A 603 7.20 -21.19 1.04
N VAL A 604 8.34 -21.27 0.37
CA VAL A 604 9.49 -22.07 0.85
C VAL A 604 9.98 -21.61 2.23
N ARG A 605 9.83 -20.30 2.54
CA ARG A 605 10.21 -19.68 3.81
C ARG A 605 9.06 -19.65 4.82
N ILE A 606 7.88 -19.19 4.39
CA ILE A 606 6.75 -18.96 5.33
C ILE A 606 5.79 -20.15 5.43
N GLY A 607 5.87 -21.12 4.51
CA GLY A 607 4.90 -22.18 4.30
C GLY A 607 3.81 -21.77 3.32
N ALA A 608 2.96 -22.73 2.91
CA ALA A 608 1.89 -22.46 1.97
C ALA A 608 1.00 -21.28 2.40
N SER A 609 0.88 -20.29 1.53
CA SER A 609 0.23 -19.01 1.81
C SER A 609 -0.66 -18.55 0.65
N THR A 610 -1.11 -17.30 0.69
CA THR A 610 -1.88 -16.70 -0.40
C THR A 610 -0.96 -16.08 -1.46
N VAL A 611 -1.46 -15.94 -2.70
CA VAL A 611 -0.69 -15.34 -3.80
C VAL A 611 -0.24 -13.91 -3.46
N VAL A 612 -1.11 -13.10 -2.84
CA VAL A 612 -0.76 -11.73 -2.43
C VAL A 612 0.36 -11.70 -1.38
N GLN A 613 0.39 -12.69 -0.48
CA GLN A 613 1.46 -12.80 0.51
C GLN A 613 2.78 -13.23 -0.13
N ALA A 614 2.75 -14.17 -1.07
CA ALA A 614 3.92 -14.58 -1.83
C ALA A 614 4.50 -13.42 -2.67
N VAL A 615 3.65 -12.61 -3.31
CA VAL A 615 4.04 -11.39 -4.04
C VAL A 615 4.69 -10.37 -3.12
N ALA A 616 4.10 -10.12 -1.96
CA ALA A 616 4.65 -9.22 -0.95
C ALA A 616 6.02 -9.67 -0.44
N GLU A 617 6.17 -10.97 -0.17
CA GLU A 617 7.44 -11.58 0.23
C GLU A 617 8.52 -11.39 -0.85
N GLY A 618 8.18 -11.65 -2.12
CA GLY A 618 9.11 -11.47 -3.24
C GLY A 618 9.59 -10.03 -3.37
N ARG A 619 8.68 -9.04 -3.25
CA ARG A 619 9.02 -7.62 -3.29
C ARG A 619 9.96 -7.22 -2.14
N ARG A 620 9.62 -7.61 -0.90
CA ARG A 620 10.46 -7.30 0.27
C ARG A 620 11.84 -7.94 0.17
N CYS A 621 11.90 -9.17 -0.34
CA CYS A 621 13.16 -9.85 -0.61
C CYS A 621 13.99 -9.11 -1.66
N ALA A 622 13.37 -8.60 -2.74
CA ALA A 622 14.07 -7.82 -3.74
C ALA A 622 14.74 -6.57 -3.15
N TYR A 623 14.04 -5.85 -2.25
CA TYR A 623 14.64 -4.70 -1.56
C TYR A 623 15.81 -5.08 -0.65
N ALA A 624 15.74 -6.25 0.00
CA ALA A 624 16.85 -6.76 0.80
C ALA A 624 18.05 -7.15 -0.05
N VAL A 625 17.82 -7.78 -1.20
CA VAL A 625 18.87 -8.14 -2.18
C VAL A 625 19.50 -6.88 -2.77
N ASP A 626 18.71 -5.90 -3.17
CA ASP A 626 19.20 -4.61 -3.69
C ASP A 626 20.08 -3.89 -2.66
N ALA A 627 19.61 -3.80 -1.40
CA ALA A 627 20.38 -3.20 -0.31
C ALA A 627 21.71 -3.95 -0.08
N TYR A 628 21.68 -5.28 -0.13
CA TYR A 628 22.87 -6.10 0.01
C TYR A 628 23.86 -5.85 -1.13
N LEU A 629 23.40 -5.84 -2.38
CA LEU A 629 24.25 -5.64 -3.56
C LEU A 629 24.84 -4.23 -3.64
N LYS A 630 24.13 -3.23 -3.10
CA LYS A 630 24.58 -1.84 -2.97
C LYS A 630 25.40 -1.58 -1.69
N GLY A 631 25.65 -2.61 -0.86
CA GLY A 631 26.44 -2.50 0.38
C GLY A 631 25.76 -1.67 1.48
N ARG A 632 24.42 -1.51 1.43
CA ARG A 632 23.66 -0.79 2.48
C ARG A 632 23.44 -1.67 3.71
N ASP A 633 23.30 -1.04 4.88
CA ASP A 633 22.98 -1.78 6.11
C ASP A 633 21.53 -2.32 6.05
N LEU A 634 21.43 -3.65 6.15
CA LEU A 634 20.11 -4.30 6.16
C LEU A 634 19.34 -4.11 7.48
N ALA A 635 20.01 -3.62 8.54
CA ALA A 635 19.33 -3.28 9.78
C ALA A 635 18.34 -2.11 9.60
N GLU A 636 18.61 -1.21 8.65
CA GLU A 636 17.71 -0.12 8.29
C GLU A 636 16.36 -0.64 7.74
N LEU A 637 16.34 -1.82 7.11
CA LEU A 637 15.10 -2.42 6.61
C LEU A 637 14.15 -2.78 7.77
N ARG A 638 14.67 -3.10 8.95
CA ARG A 638 13.85 -3.38 10.14
C ARG A 638 13.04 -2.16 10.54
N THR A 639 13.68 -0.99 10.59
CA THR A 639 13.01 0.25 10.96
C THR A 639 11.87 0.60 9.98
N ARG A 640 12.12 0.44 8.68
CA ARG A 640 11.09 0.70 7.65
C ARG A 640 9.91 -0.28 7.73
N GLN A 641 10.17 -1.55 7.96
CA GLN A 641 9.13 -2.57 8.06
C GLN A 641 8.27 -2.38 9.32
N THR A 642 8.91 -2.04 10.44
CA THR A 642 8.19 -1.77 11.70
C THR A 642 7.23 -0.59 11.56
N LEU A 643 7.55 0.41 10.72
CA LEU A 643 6.68 1.54 10.41
C LEU A 643 5.39 1.16 9.65
N ALA A 644 5.44 0.09 8.87
CA ALA A 644 4.30 -0.38 8.08
C ALA A 644 3.38 -1.35 8.85
N GLU A 645 3.86 -1.93 9.95
CA GLU A 645 3.17 -3.00 10.69
C GLU A 645 2.28 -2.50 11.83
N VAL A 646 2.20 -1.20 12.05
CA VAL A 646 1.36 -0.65 13.11
C VAL A 646 -0.10 -0.75 12.74
N GLU A 647 -0.81 -1.62 13.44
CA GLU A 647 -2.26 -1.72 13.34
C GLU A 647 -2.93 -0.67 14.22
N PRO A 648 -3.71 0.25 13.67
CA PRO A 648 -4.65 1.02 14.46
C PRO A 648 -5.76 0.08 14.94
N THR A 649 -5.80 -0.20 16.23
CA THR A 649 -6.71 -1.20 16.81
C THR A 649 -8.15 -0.68 16.94
N PHE A 650 -8.37 0.62 16.95
CA PHE A 650 -9.70 1.23 16.97
C PHE A 650 -9.71 2.53 16.19
N LEU A 651 -10.52 2.56 15.16
CA LEU A 651 -10.84 3.76 14.43
C LEU A 651 -12.30 4.13 14.73
N SER A 652 -12.53 5.32 15.23
CA SER A 652 -13.90 5.79 15.39
C SER A 652 -14.55 6.07 14.04
N ILE A 653 -15.83 5.77 13.93
CA ILE A 653 -16.64 6.10 12.75
C ILE A 653 -17.13 7.56 12.78
N VAL A 654 -16.97 8.25 13.90
CA VAL A 654 -17.46 9.63 14.07
C VAL A 654 -17.05 10.57 12.93
N PRO A 655 -15.81 10.54 12.40
CA PRO A 655 -15.44 11.39 11.28
C PRO A 655 -16.29 11.20 10.02
N TYR A 656 -16.97 10.07 9.88
CA TYR A 656 -17.69 9.65 8.68
C TYR A 656 -19.20 9.44 8.92
N THR A 657 -19.76 9.97 10.00
CA THR A 657 -21.18 9.79 10.35
C THR A 657 -22.15 10.40 9.34
N ASN A 658 -21.69 11.40 8.59
CA ASN A 658 -22.48 12.10 7.58
C ASN A 658 -22.33 11.51 6.16
N GLU A 659 -21.55 10.45 5.99
CA GLU A 659 -21.34 9.83 4.69
C GLU A 659 -22.64 9.18 4.17
N PRO A 660 -23.01 9.41 2.90
CA PRO A 660 -24.22 8.84 2.32
C PRO A 660 -24.10 7.31 2.21
N LYS A 661 -25.21 6.62 2.50
CA LYS A 661 -25.31 5.17 2.30
C LYS A 661 -25.54 4.86 0.83
N VAL A 662 -24.66 4.09 0.24
CA VAL A 662 -24.69 3.69 -1.18
C VAL A 662 -24.44 2.19 -1.26
N ALA A 663 -25.29 1.48 -2.00
CA ALA A 663 -25.18 0.03 -2.15
C ALA A 663 -23.85 -0.38 -2.84
N ARG A 664 -23.21 -1.44 -2.32
CA ARG A 664 -22.01 -2.03 -2.90
C ARG A 664 -22.30 -2.59 -4.30
N GLN A 665 -21.41 -2.36 -5.24
CA GLN A 665 -21.44 -3.04 -6.53
C GLN A 665 -21.12 -4.54 -6.34
N ARG A 666 -21.77 -5.40 -7.13
CA ARG A 666 -21.60 -6.85 -7.07
C ARG A 666 -21.13 -7.38 -8.42
N LEU A 667 -20.10 -8.22 -8.42
CA LEU A 667 -19.74 -8.97 -9.61
C LEU A 667 -20.89 -9.89 -10.03
N LYS A 668 -21.08 -9.99 -11.31
CA LYS A 668 -21.97 -10.99 -11.90
C LYS A 668 -21.16 -12.26 -12.20
N SER A 669 -21.79 -13.40 -12.07
CA SER A 669 -21.22 -14.70 -12.45
C SER A 669 -22.03 -15.32 -13.58
N LEU A 670 -21.37 -16.14 -14.38
CA LEU A 670 -22.06 -17.02 -15.33
C LEU A 670 -23.08 -17.91 -14.61
N PRO A 671 -24.22 -18.24 -15.21
CA PRO A 671 -25.20 -19.14 -14.62
C PRO A 671 -24.57 -20.48 -14.19
N ALA A 672 -24.95 -21.01 -13.04
CA ALA A 672 -24.35 -22.22 -12.47
C ALA A 672 -24.32 -23.42 -13.45
N ARG A 673 -25.35 -23.57 -14.30
CA ARG A 673 -25.41 -24.63 -15.34
C ARG A 673 -24.37 -24.46 -16.44
N GLU A 674 -23.94 -23.24 -16.72
CA GLU A 674 -22.94 -22.94 -17.75
C GLU A 674 -21.55 -23.05 -17.13
N ARG A 675 -21.30 -22.37 -16.00
CA ARG A 675 -20.00 -22.37 -15.35
C ARG A 675 -19.55 -23.74 -14.88
N SER A 676 -20.51 -24.64 -14.47
CA SER A 676 -20.18 -26.01 -14.06
C SER A 676 -19.71 -26.94 -15.20
N LYS A 677 -19.87 -26.52 -16.46
CA LYS A 677 -19.50 -27.29 -17.66
C LYS A 677 -18.39 -26.66 -18.49
N SER A 678 -17.95 -25.46 -18.11
CA SER A 678 -17.00 -24.65 -18.85
C SER A 678 -15.76 -24.35 -18.04
N TYR A 679 -14.64 -24.19 -18.72
CA TYR A 679 -13.39 -23.65 -18.17
C TYR A 679 -13.19 -22.15 -18.48
N VAL A 680 -14.18 -21.52 -19.11
CA VAL A 680 -14.20 -20.06 -19.30
C VAL A 680 -14.26 -19.38 -17.93
N GLU A 681 -13.62 -18.23 -17.80
CA GLU A 681 -13.68 -17.41 -16.60
C GLU A 681 -15.13 -17.12 -16.25
N TYR A 682 -15.52 -17.38 -15.00
CA TYR A 682 -16.94 -17.34 -14.62
C TYR A 682 -17.37 -16.03 -13.99
N GLU A 683 -16.45 -15.25 -13.43
CA GLU A 683 -16.71 -13.91 -12.91
C GLU A 683 -16.65 -12.88 -14.04
N ILE A 684 -17.73 -12.14 -14.23
CA ILE A 684 -17.80 -11.07 -15.22
C ILE A 684 -17.24 -9.79 -14.59
N PRO A 685 -16.20 -9.17 -15.17
CA PRO A 685 -15.57 -7.98 -14.59
C PRO A 685 -16.54 -6.79 -14.54
N TYR A 686 -16.26 -5.81 -13.72
CA TYR A 686 -16.99 -4.55 -13.67
C TYR A 686 -16.85 -3.78 -14.99
N THR A 687 -17.86 -2.94 -15.26
CA THR A 687 -17.76 -1.85 -16.25
C THR A 687 -17.06 -0.63 -15.61
N ALA A 688 -16.60 0.30 -16.44
CA ALA A 688 -16.02 1.57 -15.98
C ALA A 688 -16.95 2.30 -15.00
N THR A 689 -18.24 2.39 -15.36
CA THR A 689 -19.26 3.04 -14.52
C THR A 689 -19.40 2.38 -13.14
N GLN A 690 -19.38 1.03 -13.10
CA GLN A 690 -19.45 0.30 -11.83
C GLN A 690 -18.22 0.52 -10.96
N VAL A 691 -17.02 0.51 -11.55
CA VAL A 691 -15.77 0.75 -10.81
C VAL A 691 -15.72 2.17 -10.26
N THR A 692 -16.09 3.17 -11.08
CA THR A 692 -16.14 4.55 -10.64
C THR A 692 -17.14 4.73 -9.49
N ALA A 693 -18.35 4.17 -9.63
CA ALA A 693 -19.38 4.23 -8.59
C ALA A 693 -18.94 3.53 -7.29
N GLU A 694 -18.33 2.34 -7.39
CA GLU A 694 -17.84 1.62 -6.22
C GLU A 694 -16.69 2.34 -5.54
N SER A 695 -15.76 2.89 -6.32
CA SER A 695 -14.58 3.58 -5.83
C SER A 695 -14.92 4.91 -5.13
N THR A 696 -15.98 5.60 -5.58
CA THR A 696 -16.49 6.82 -4.95
C THR A 696 -17.03 6.57 -3.54
N ARG A 697 -17.43 5.35 -3.20
CA ARG A 697 -17.86 4.98 -1.85
C ARG A 697 -16.72 4.99 -0.81
N CYS A 698 -15.46 5.02 -1.25
CA CYS A 698 -14.32 4.94 -0.35
C CYS A 698 -14.25 6.14 0.60
N LEU A 699 -14.16 5.90 1.91
CA LEU A 699 -14.07 6.93 2.94
C LEU A 699 -12.72 7.67 2.98
N GLN A 700 -11.74 7.24 2.18
CA GLN A 700 -10.39 7.82 2.19
C GLN A 700 -9.80 7.92 3.61
N CYS A 701 -9.80 6.79 4.36
CA CYS A 701 -9.43 6.73 5.77
C CYS A 701 -7.93 6.95 6.04
N THR A 702 -7.12 7.29 5.06
CA THR A 702 -5.68 7.55 5.20
C THR A 702 -5.42 8.95 5.76
N CYS A 703 -4.24 9.15 6.34
CA CYS A 703 -3.75 10.51 6.61
C CYS A 703 -3.16 11.10 5.34
N GLU A 704 -3.70 12.21 4.86
CA GLU A 704 -3.21 12.87 3.65
C GLU A 704 -1.82 13.51 3.85
N ALA A 705 -1.43 13.79 5.11
CA ALA A 705 -0.09 14.27 5.47
C ALA A 705 0.95 13.16 5.65
N LEU A 706 0.72 11.94 5.17
CA LEU A 706 1.55 10.77 5.43
C LEU A 706 3.04 10.97 5.10
N GLY A 707 3.32 11.64 3.98
CA GLY A 707 4.69 11.94 3.54
C GLY A 707 5.30 13.19 4.16
N ASN A 708 4.49 14.09 4.77
CA ASN A 708 4.89 15.43 5.18
C ASN A 708 4.55 15.74 6.65
N CYS A 709 4.38 14.74 7.49
CA CYS A 709 4.02 14.91 8.90
C CYS A 709 5.27 14.96 9.78
N ASP A 710 5.56 16.13 10.35
CA ASP A 710 6.67 16.32 11.30
C ASP A 710 6.50 15.48 12.56
N LEU A 711 5.28 15.36 13.07
CA LEU A 711 5.02 14.52 14.25
C LEU A 711 5.42 13.06 14.00
N ARG A 712 5.04 12.51 12.84
CA ARG A 712 5.42 11.15 12.45
C ARG A 712 6.94 11.02 12.30
N ARG A 713 7.59 11.95 11.62
CA ARG A 713 9.05 11.98 11.42
C ARG A 713 9.78 11.97 12.76
N LEU A 714 9.42 12.88 13.67
CA LEU A 714 10.02 12.97 15.00
C LEU A 714 9.69 11.73 15.85
N GLY A 715 8.49 11.20 15.76
CA GLY A 715 8.11 9.96 16.44
C GLY A 715 9.03 8.79 16.07
N ILE A 716 9.37 8.67 14.80
CA ILE A 716 10.32 7.66 14.30
C ILE A 716 11.73 7.93 14.83
N GLU A 717 12.22 9.16 14.71
CA GLU A 717 13.56 9.57 15.10
C GLU A 717 13.83 9.33 16.60
N TYR A 718 12.83 9.60 17.44
CA TYR A 718 12.95 9.45 18.89
C TYR A 718 12.45 8.08 19.40
N GLY A 719 12.05 7.17 18.51
CA GLY A 719 11.63 5.83 18.88
C GLY A 719 10.35 5.78 19.73
N THR A 720 9.47 6.77 19.57
CA THR A 720 8.16 6.83 20.26
C THR A 720 7.07 6.09 19.51
N THR A 721 7.26 5.87 18.21
CA THR A 721 6.39 5.08 17.38
C THR A 721 6.92 3.66 17.36
N LEU A 722 6.03 2.65 17.42
CA LEU A 722 6.32 1.38 16.77
C LEU A 722 7.04 0.34 17.60
N GLN A 723 6.73 0.21 18.86
CA GLN A 723 6.87 -1.11 19.44
C GLN A 723 5.59 -1.88 19.07
N THR A 724 5.78 -2.96 18.33
CA THR A 724 4.77 -3.97 18.04
C THR A 724 4.00 -4.29 19.33
N LEU A 725 2.67 -4.18 19.26
CA LEU A 725 1.82 -4.74 20.30
C LEU A 725 2.18 -6.23 20.40
N GLU A 726 2.66 -6.64 21.56
CA GLU A 726 2.88 -8.06 21.85
C GLU A 726 1.58 -8.83 21.60
N PRO A 727 1.61 -10.02 21.00
CA PRO A 727 0.45 -10.87 20.85
C PRO A 727 -0.10 -11.22 22.24
N GLY A 728 -1.26 -10.66 22.63
CA GLY A 728 -1.90 -10.95 23.91
C GLY A 728 -2.54 -9.77 24.63
N HIS A 729 -2.41 -8.54 24.12
CA HIS A 729 -3.17 -7.42 24.66
C HIS A 729 -4.59 -7.45 24.11
N ASP A 730 -5.55 -7.57 25.01
CA ASP A 730 -6.98 -7.57 24.72
C ASP A 730 -7.38 -6.37 23.85
N ALA A 731 -7.94 -6.67 22.70
CA ALA A 731 -8.52 -5.74 21.75
C ALA A 731 -9.75 -4.96 22.31
N GLY A 732 -10.02 -5.04 23.61
CA GLY A 732 -11.17 -4.45 24.27
C GLY A 732 -10.93 -3.15 25.06
N ALA A 733 -9.68 -2.74 25.19
CA ALA A 733 -9.35 -1.52 25.95
C ALA A 733 -8.86 -0.44 24.96
N GLY A 734 -9.77 0.35 24.45
CA GLY A 734 -9.58 1.59 23.70
C GLY A 734 -8.24 1.77 22.97
N PHE A 735 -8.24 2.50 21.90
CA PHE A 735 -7.03 2.85 21.14
C PHE A 735 -5.89 3.25 22.09
N ARG A 736 -4.90 2.39 22.20
CA ARG A 736 -3.60 2.81 22.71
C ARG A 736 -2.79 3.24 21.51
N SER A 737 -2.32 4.47 21.58
CA SER A 737 -1.44 5.02 20.54
C SER A 737 -0.44 3.95 20.11
N VAL A 738 0.00 4.05 18.91
CA VAL A 738 0.96 3.22 18.21
C VAL A 738 2.26 2.92 18.99
N THR A 739 2.36 3.41 20.18
CA THR A 739 3.45 3.23 21.10
C THR A 739 2.94 2.51 22.34
N GLU A 740 3.75 1.75 23.03
CA GLU A 740 3.56 1.52 24.46
C GLU A 740 3.62 2.89 25.18
N ASN A 741 2.59 3.70 24.93
CA ASN A 741 2.56 5.00 25.54
C ASN A 741 2.34 4.84 27.03
N ARG A 742 3.23 5.42 27.82
CA ARG A 742 3.12 5.48 29.29
C ARG A 742 1.95 6.35 29.75
N PHE A 743 1.41 7.15 28.86
CA PHE A 743 0.34 8.10 29.14
C PHE A 743 -0.96 7.63 28.49
N THR A 744 -2.05 7.72 29.23
CA THR A 744 -3.40 7.51 28.74
C THR A 744 -4.00 8.88 28.49
N GLY A 745 -4.07 9.29 27.24
CA GLY A 745 -4.73 10.53 26.83
C GLY A 745 -6.19 10.31 26.46
N ALA A 746 -6.89 11.39 26.19
CA ALA A 746 -8.24 11.37 25.65
C ALA A 746 -8.15 11.52 24.14
N ASN A 747 -8.24 10.41 23.43
CA ASN A 747 -8.41 10.47 21.98
C ASN A 747 -9.79 10.99 21.66
N HIS A 748 -9.89 12.20 21.12
CA HIS A 748 -11.15 12.79 20.71
C HIS A 748 -11.40 12.53 19.23
N ASP A 749 -12.58 12.00 18.93
CA ASP A 749 -13.03 11.79 17.56
C ASP A 749 -13.99 12.91 17.18
N TYR A 750 -13.61 13.69 16.19
CA TYR A 750 -14.38 14.80 15.65
C TYR A 750 -14.82 14.51 14.23
N ILE A 751 -15.95 15.10 13.82
CA ILE A 751 -16.43 15.01 12.45
C ILE A 751 -15.39 15.66 11.52
N ARG A 752 -15.08 14.99 10.44
CA ARG A 752 -14.26 15.52 9.36
C ARG A 752 -15.08 16.58 8.62
N ASP A 753 -14.52 17.79 8.49
CA ASP A 753 -15.14 18.88 7.73
C ASP A 753 -14.49 18.97 6.35
N ASP A 754 -15.23 18.54 5.35
CA ASP A 754 -14.88 18.55 3.93
C ASP A 754 -15.69 19.60 3.15
N SER A 755 -16.38 20.50 3.82
CA SER A 755 -17.27 21.50 3.21
C SER A 755 -16.51 22.60 2.48
N HIS A 756 -15.30 22.98 2.96
CA HIS A 756 -14.52 24.05 2.35
C HIS A 756 -13.91 23.61 1.02
N ALA A 757 -13.95 24.47 -0.01
CA ALA A 757 -13.50 24.12 -1.36
C ALA A 757 -12.01 23.73 -1.45
N PHE A 758 -11.15 24.29 -0.59
CA PHE A 758 -9.70 24.19 -0.71
C PHE A 758 -8.99 23.60 0.51
N ILE A 759 -9.66 23.51 1.64
CA ILE A 759 -9.07 23.07 2.90
C ILE A 759 -9.90 21.91 3.44
N LEU A 760 -9.24 20.80 3.68
CA LEU A 760 -9.77 19.69 4.44
C LEU A 760 -9.43 19.90 5.91
N ARG A 761 -10.43 19.82 6.78
CA ARG A 761 -10.25 19.90 8.23
C ARG A 761 -10.59 18.56 8.88
N GLU A 762 -9.60 17.99 9.56
CA GLU A 762 -9.74 16.74 10.33
C GLU A 762 -9.25 16.95 11.77
N PRO A 763 -10.11 17.49 12.64
CA PRO A 763 -9.70 17.92 13.98
C PRO A 763 -9.15 16.80 14.85
N SER A 764 -9.58 15.54 14.64
CA SER A 764 -9.06 14.36 15.34
C SER A 764 -7.54 14.15 15.17
N ARG A 765 -6.91 14.87 14.25
CA ARG A 765 -5.45 14.84 13.99
C ARG A 765 -4.73 16.06 14.53
N CYS A 766 -5.44 16.93 15.23
CA CYS A 766 -4.85 18.12 15.86
C CYS A 766 -3.95 17.71 17.03
N ILE A 767 -2.87 18.49 17.23
CA ILE A 767 -1.95 18.37 18.38
C ILE A 767 -1.93 19.66 19.18
N ASP A 768 -2.91 20.51 19.00
CA ASP A 768 -3.10 21.80 19.70
C ASP A 768 -1.86 22.68 19.74
N CYS A 769 -1.08 22.67 18.65
CA CYS A 769 0.13 23.46 18.54
C CYS A 769 -0.11 24.95 18.32
N GLY A 770 -1.32 25.38 17.98
CA GLY A 770 -1.72 26.77 17.81
C GLY A 770 -1.22 27.49 16.55
N ARG A 771 -0.37 26.87 15.71
CA ARG A 771 0.21 27.51 14.53
C ARG A 771 -0.83 28.06 13.56
N CYS A 772 -1.89 27.30 13.26
CA CYS A 772 -2.96 27.72 12.36
C CYS A 772 -3.75 28.92 12.93
N ALA A 773 -4.01 28.94 14.24
CA ALA A 773 -4.69 30.04 14.90
C ALA A 773 -3.85 31.32 14.81
N SER A 774 -2.59 31.26 15.25
CA SER A 774 -1.70 32.41 15.22
C SER A 774 -1.42 32.92 13.79
N VAL A 775 -1.17 32.02 12.83
CA VAL A 775 -0.97 32.45 11.44
C VAL A 775 -2.25 33.10 10.88
N CYS A 776 -3.43 32.56 11.17
CA CYS A 776 -4.68 33.10 10.70
C CYS A 776 -4.99 34.47 11.32
N ALA A 777 -4.68 34.66 12.61
CA ALA A 777 -4.90 35.93 13.32
C ALA A 777 -3.81 36.95 13.02
N ASP A 778 -2.54 36.62 13.20
CA ASP A 778 -1.43 37.58 13.24
C ASP A 778 -0.80 37.85 11.87
N VAL A 779 -0.90 36.92 10.93
CA VAL A 779 -0.34 37.05 9.56
C VAL A 779 -1.43 37.40 8.54
N VAL A 780 -2.56 36.63 8.59
CA VAL A 780 -3.65 36.79 7.61
C VAL A 780 -4.67 37.85 8.05
N GLY A 781 -4.87 38.01 9.36
CA GLY A 781 -5.86 38.95 9.93
C GLY A 781 -7.30 38.42 9.92
N ALA A 782 -7.55 37.16 9.51
CA ALA A 782 -8.90 36.63 9.42
C ALA A 782 -9.40 35.97 10.71
N ALA A 783 -8.50 35.54 11.61
CA ALA A 783 -8.79 34.99 12.94
C ALA A 783 -9.89 33.88 12.95
N CYS A 784 -9.86 32.99 11.99
CA CYS A 784 -10.89 31.92 11.85
C CYS A 784 -10.73 30.78 12.84
N TYR A 785 -9.57 30.65 13.47
CA TYR A 785 -9.26 29.57 14.42
C TYR A 785 -8.86 30.14 15.76
N ASP A 786 -9.26 29.46 16.82
CA ASP A 786 -8.80 29.76 18.17
C ASP A 786 -8.83 28.47 19.03
N PHE A 787 -8.26 28.54 20.24
CA PHE A 787 -8.39 27.49 21.24
C PHE A 787 -9.78 27.53 21.84
N MET A 788 -10.51 26.45 21.66
CA MET A 788 -11.84 26.26 22.21
C MET A 788 -11.80 25.19 23.31
N ARG A 789 -12.78 25.25 24.22
CA ARG A 789 -12.87 24.32 25.37
C ARG A 789 -11.69 24.50 26.35
N SER A 790 -11.46 23.53 27.25
CA SER A 790 -10.41 23.57 28.26
C SER A 790 -9.99 22.20 28.74
N GLY A 791 -8.76 22.09 29.27
CA GLY A 791 -8.23 20.81 29.78
C GLY A 791 -7.97 19.83 28.66
N PHE A 792 -8.32 18.57 28.91
CA PHE A 792 -8.15 17.51 27.91
C PHE A 792 -9.09 17.63 26.70
N ASP A 793 -10.11 18.47 26.79
CA ASP A 793 -11.04 18.72 25.70
C ASP A 793 -10.61 19.95 24.84
N THR A 794 -9.46 20.54 25.12
CA THR A 794 -8.95 21.66 24.33
C THR A 794 -8.79 21.26 22.87
N LEU A 795 -9.22 22.14 21.97
CA LEU A 795 -9.15 21.92 20.53
C LEU A 795 -8.94 23.24 19.82
N VAL A 796 -8.04 23.27 18.86
CA VAL A 796 -7.92 24.39 17.92
C VAL A 796 -8.94 24.20 16.82
N THR A 797 -9.98 25.03 16.85
CA THR A 797 -11.11 24.92 15.91
C THR A 797 -11.69 26.30 15.58
N THR A 798 -12.69 26.31 14.71
CA THR A 798 -13.49 27.49 14.38
C THR A 798 -14.47 27.82 15.52
N PRO A 799 -14.96 29.04 15.67
CA PRO A 799 -15.96 29.40 16.67
C PRO A 799 -17.18 28.45 16.62
N LEU A 800 -17.58 27.95 17.79
CA LEU A 800 -18.68 26.99 17.94
C LEU A 800 -18.54 25.73 17.08
N ASP A 801 -17.33 25.42 16.61
CA ASP A 801 -17.05 24.28 15.74
C ASP A 801 -17.82 24.30 14.40
N MET A 802 -18.15 25.50 13.94
CA MET A 802 -18.86 25.70 12.66
C MET A 802 -17.99 25.37 11.46
N SER A 803 -18.63 25.19 10.28
CA SER A 803 -17.89 25.02 9.03
C SER A 803 -16.95 26.21 8.77
N LEU A 804 -15.80 25.94 8.19
CA LEU A 804 -14.85 26.98 7.80
C LEU A 804 -15.47 27.97 6.78
N ASN A 805 -16.45 27.52 5.97
CA ASN A 805 -17.20 28.37 5.07
C ASN A 805 -18.08 29.43 5.78
N ASP A 806 -18.45 29.15 7.02
CA ASP A 806 -19.28 30.07 7.83
C ASP A 806 -18.46 31.04 8.69
N THR A 807 -17.14 31.05 8.47
CA THR A 807 -16.18 31.94 9.14
C THR A 807 -15.65 32.99 8.19
N PRO A 808 -14.95 34.05 8.67
CA PRO A 808 -14.28 35.04 7.82
C PRO A 808 -13.13 34.47 6.96
N CYS A 809 -13.10 33.18 6.70
CA CYS A 809 -12.04 32.53 5.96
C CYS A 809 -11.91 33.08 4.54
N VAL A 810 -10.71 33.51 4.22
CA VAL A 810 -10.35 34.05 2.90
C VAL A 810 -9.73 32.97 1.99
N SER A 811 -9.74 31.73 2.42
CA SER A 811 -9.24 30.56 1.66
C SER A 811 -7.76 30.63 1.24
N CYS A 812 -6.93 31.37 1.97
CA CYS A 812 -5.51 31.59 1.64
C CYS A 812 -4.64 30.33 1.78
N GLY A 813 -5.11 29.27 2.49
CA GLY A 813 -4.37 28.02 2.67
C GLY A 813 -3.25 28.05 3.71
N ARG A 814 -2.87 29.21 4.28
CA ARG A 814 -1.75 29.31 5.23
C ARG A 814 -1.88 28.42 6.46
N CYS A 815 -3.10 28.20 6.94
CA CYS A 815 -3.35 27.30 8.07
C CYS A 815 -3.01 25.84 7.73
N ALA A 816 -3.25 25.42 6.49
CA ALA A 816 -2.90 24.08 6.01
C ALA A 816 -1.39 23.94 5.75
N GLU A 817 -0.75 24.97 5.19
CA GLU A 817 0.71 24.98 4.97
C GLU A 817 1.52 24.89 6.26
N THR A 818 1.05 25.58 7.30
CA THR A 818 1.75 25.60 8.58
C THR A 818 1.42 24.41 9.50
N CYS A 819 0.43 23.61 9.17
CA CYS A 819 0.01 22.49 10.02
C CYS A 819 1.09 21.39 10.05
N PRO A 820 1.63 21.01 11.24
CA PRO A 820 2.68 20.00 11.34
C PRO A 820 2.15 18.58 11.29
N THR A 821 0.83 18.41 11.16
CA THR A 821 0.13 17.11 11.08
C THR A 821 -0.91 17.13 9.96
N GLY A 822 -1.75 16.13 9.87
CA GLY A 822 -2.84 16.07 8.89
C GLY A 822 -4.17 16.71 9.35
N ALA A 823 -4.15 17.58 10.38
CA ALA A 823 -5.37 18.19 10.89
C ALA A 823 -5.98 19.21 9.90
N LEU A 824 -5.11 19.91 9.18
CA LEU A 824 -5.49 20.84 8.12
C LEU A 824 -4.65 20.49 6.89
N MET A 825 -5.31 20.22 5.78
CA MET A 825 -4.66 19.82 4.53
C MET A 825 -5.24 20.59 3.35
N PRO A 826 -4.39 20.98 2.38
CA PRO A 826 -4.90 21.49 1.12
C PRO A 826 -5.59 20.37 0.34
N LYS A 827 -6.79 20.61 -0.15
CA LYS A 827 -7.43 19.70 -1.09
C LYS A 827 -6.71 19.72 -2.43
N PRO A 828 -6.71 18.60 -3.17
CA PRO A 828 -6.27 18.59 -4.56
C PRO A 828 -7.07 19.63 -5.33
N ARG A 829 -6.37 20.56 -5.95
CA ARG A 829 -7.00 21.65 -6.68
C ARG A 829 -7.35 21.18 -8.09
N VAL A 830 -8.62 21.25 -8.44
CA VAL A 830 -9.02 21.31 -9.84
C VAL A 830 -8.90 22.78 -10.23
N LEU A 831 -7.90 23.11 -11.03
CA LEU A 831 -7.80 24.44 -11.60
C LEU A 831 -8.96 24.60 -12.59
N GLU A 832 -9.99 25.30 -12.18
CA GLU A 832 -10.97 25.80 -13.13
C GLU A 832 -10.41 27.03 -13.84
N LYS A 833 -10.84 27.20 -15.08
CA LYS A 833 -10.42 28.35 -15.92
C LYS A 833 -10.59 29.67 -15.18
N TYR A 834 -9.52 30.47 -15.14
CA TYR A 834 -9.50 31.76 -14.53
C TYR A 834 -9.23 32.79 -15.65
N ASP A 835 -10.15 33.69 -15.83
CA ASP A 835 -10.06 34.65 -16.92
C ASP A 835 -9.62 36.03 -16.37
N VAL A 836 -8.50 36.51 -16.87
CA VAL A 836 -8.08 37.91 -16.64
C VAL A 836 -8.40 38.72 -17.89
N ASP A 837 -9.21 39.76 -17.72
CA ASP A 837 -9.53 40.69 -18.82
C ASP A 837 -8.31 41.56 -19.13
N GLU A 838 -7.47 41.11 -20.04
CA GLU A 838 -6.29 41.85 -20.51
C GLU A 838 -6.64 43.22 -21.11
N SER A 839 -7.83 43.38 -21.66
CA SER A 839 -8.26 44.64 -22.25
C SER A 839 -8.29 45.78 -21.23
N ARG A 840 -8.39 45.43 -19.95
CA ARG A 840 -8.39 46.32 -18.79
C ARG A 840 -7.09 46.26 -17.98
N CYS A 841 -6.28 45.25 -18.20
CA CYS A 841 -5.00 45.11 -17.51
C CYS A 841 -3.96 46.05 -18.11
N ILE A 842 -3.33 46.86 -17.24
CA ILE A 842 -2.22 47.74 -17.63
C ILE A 842 -0.86 47.20 -17.16
N LEU A 843 -0.80 45.95 -16.71
CA LEU A 843 0.40 45.29 -16.18
C LEU A 843 1.11 46.06 -15.07
N CYS A 844 0.38 46.86 -14.28
CA CYS A 844 0.94 47.68 -13.24
C CYS A 844 1.42 46.95 -11.99
N GLY A 845 1.14 45.63 -11.83
CA GLY A 845 1.55 44.84 -10.66
C GLY A 845 0.77 45.11 -9.38
N ILE A 846 -0.10 46.11 -9.34
CA ILE A 846 -0.80 46.53 -8.11
C ILE A 846 -1.63 45.38 -7.52
N CYS A 847 -2.27 44.54 -8.36
CA CYS A 847 -3.02 43.39 -7.86
C CYS A 847 -2.10 42.34 -7.21
N VAL A 848 -0.87 42.20 -7.69
CA VAL A 848 0.16 41.32 -7.10
C VAL A 848 0.63 41.91 -5.77
N ASP A 849 0.99 43.17 -5.75
CA ASP A 849 1.48 43.88 -4.56
C ASP A 849 0.40 44.02 -3.48
N ALA A 850 -0.85 44.22 -3.91
CA ALA A 850 -1.99 44.40 -3.03
C ALA A 850 -2.60 43.09 -2.50
N CYS A 851 -2.15 41.94 -3.01
CA CYS A 851 -2.65 40.65 -2.53
C CYS A 851 -2.06 40.34 -1.14
N PRO A 852 -2.81 40.42 -0.05
CA PRO A 852 -2.27 40.18 1.29
C PRO A 852 -1.89 38.71 1.53
N TYR A 853 -2.20 37.83 0.57
CA TYR A 853 -2.04 36.40 0.68
C TYR A 853 -0.99 35.81 -0.28
N ASP A 854 -0.24 36.68 -1.00
CA ASP A 854 0.69 36.27 -2.07
C ASP A 854 0.06 35.30 -3.10
N ALA A 855 -1.24 35.42 -3.32
CA ALA A 855 -1.98 34.52 -4.21
C ALA A 855 -1.79 34.88 -5.69
N LEU A 856 -1.29 36.08 -5.98
CA LEU A 856 -1.00 36.54 -7.32
C LEU A 856 0.50 36.83 -7.43
N ARG A 857 1.13 36.39 -8.51
CA ARG A 857 2.54 36.70 -8.81
C ARG A 857 2.65 37.27 -10.21
N GLY A 858 3.53 38.25 -10.38
CA GLY A 858 3.85 38.77 -11.70
C GLY A 858 4.69 37.73 -12.48
N GLY A 859 4.25 37.39 -13.68
CA GLY A 859 5.04 36.61 -14.60
C GLY A 859 6.21 37.43 -15.18
N GLN A 860 7.23 36.75 -15.75
CA GLN A 860 8.37 37.38 -16.41
C GLN A 860 8.12 37.64 -17.90
N ASP A 861 6.98 37.28 -18.43
CA ASP A 861 6.67 37.40 -19.84
C ASP A 861 6.21 38.81 -20.20
N ASN A 862 7.05 39.53 -20.91
CA ASN A 862 6.83 40.95 -21.28
C ASN A 862 6.15 41.09 -22.65
N GLU A 863 5.74 40.01 -23.33
CA GLU A 863 5.28 40.05 -24.72
C GLU A 863 3.75 39.89 -24.89
N LEU A 864 2.97 40.28 -23.91
CA LEU A 864 1.50 40.38 -24.06
C LEU A 864 1.14 41.67 -24.84
N ALA A 865 1.62 41.82 -26.07
CA ALA A 865 1.27 42.95 -26.92
C ALA A 865 0.13 42.56 -27.85
N HIS A 866 -1.08 42.98 -27.55
CA HIS A 866 -2.23 42.92 -28.44
C HIS A 866 -2.43 44.20 -29.22
N THR A 867 -2.77 44.09 -30.51
CA THR A 867 -2.96 45.21 -31.40
C THR A 867 -4.29 45.97 -31.24
N GLY A 868 -5.12 45.59 -30.28
CA GLY A 868 -6.38 46.20 -29.97
C GLY A 868 -6.93 45.75 -28.63
N ARG A 869 -7.72 46.59 -27.98
CA ARG A 869 -8.50 46.28 -26.77
C ARG A 869 -9.78 45.54 -27.15
N GLY A 870 -9.63 44.33 -27.67
CA GLY A 870 -10.76 43.42 -27.86
C GLY A 870 -10.58 42.29 -26.86
N ASP A 871 -11.56 41.55 -26.50
CA ASP A 871 -11.64 40.54 -25.44
C ASP A 871 -10.56 39.43 -25.44
N PRO A 872 -9.29 39.66 -25.14
CA PRO A 872 -8.37 38.61 -24.86
C PRO A 872 -8.56 38.14 -23.42
N GLU A 873 -8.89 36.85 -23.28
CA GLU A 873 -8.91 36.17 -22.00
C GLU A 873 -7.59 35.42 -21.84
N ILE A 874 -6.88 35.65 -20.76
CA ILE A 874 -5.69 34.86 -20.41
C ILE A 874 -6.14 33.55 -19.77
N ASP A 875 -5.78 32.44 -20.42
CA ASP A 875 -5.93 31.13 -19.83
C ASP A 875 -4.78 30.88 -18.83
N LEU A 876 -5.04 31.17 -17.56
CA LEU A 876 -4.06 31.01 -16.49
C LEU A 876 -3.66 29.54 -16.26
N ILE A 877 -4.45 28.59 -16.72
CA ILE A 877 -4.10 27.16 -16.72
C ILE A 877 -3.01 26.91 -17.78
N ALA A 878 -3.13 27.53 -18.95
CA ALA A 878 -2.11 27.45 -19.98
C ALA A 878 -0.81 28.15 -19.54
N LEU A 879 -0.89 29.29 -18.86
CA LEU A 879 0.25 29.98 -18.27
C LEU A 879 0.89 29.17 -17.14
N ALA A 880 0.11 28.52 -16.29
CA ALA A 880 0.61 27.63 -15.24
C ALA A 880 1.35 26.40 -15.83
N ASP A 881 0.98 25.96 -17.03
CA ASP A 881 1.65 24.86 -17.73
C ASP A 881 2.96 25.30 -18.41
N VAL A 882 3.14 26.57 -18.72
CA VAL A 882 4.35 27.10 -19.36
C VAL A 882 5.45 27.42 -18.35
N ASP A 883 5.09 27.85 -17.14
CA ASP A 883 6.03 28.30 -16.11
C ASP A 883 6.09 27.33 -14.92
N ARG A 884 6.62 26.13 -15.19
CA ARG A 884 6.81 25.08 -14.15
C ARG A 884 7.99 25.33 -13.22
N GLU A 885 8.82 26.31 -13.48
CA GLU A 885 9.92 26.69 -12.58
C GLU A 885 9.50 27.76 -11.56
N THR A 886 8.43 28.49 -11.84
CA THR A 886 7.80 29.41 -10.89
C THR A 886 6.48 28.82 -10.43
N GLU A 887 6.44 28.34 -9.21
CA GLU A 887 5.22 27.82 -8.60
C GLU A 887 4.11 28.86 -8.62
N VAL A 888 3.11 28.66 -9.47
CA VAL A 888 1.84 29.36 -9.37
C VAL A 888 1.12 28.82 -8.14
N THR A 889 1.44 29.37 -7.02
CA THR A 889 0.83 29.03 -5.75
C THR A 889 -0.53 29.68 -5.67
N TYR A 890 -1.49 29.08 -6.30
CA TYR A 890 -2.89 29.38 -6.06
C TYR A 890 -3.40 30.76 -6.45
N ILE A 891 -4.22 30.80 -7.44
CA ILE A 891 -5.09 31.91 -7.78
C ILE A 891 -6.49 31.55 -7.36
N ARG A 892 -7.08 32.39 -6.56
CA ARG A 892 -8.40 32.17 -6.06
C ARG A 892 -9.46 32.32 -7.14
N ARG A 893 -10.46 31.45 -7.09
CA ARG A 893 -11.52 31.32 -8.09
C ARG A 893 -12.47 32.52 -8.15
N GLU A 894 -12.75 33.15 -7.03
CA GLU A 894 -13.80 34.17 -6.97
C GLU A 894 -13.21 35.57 -7.09
N ARG A 895 -13.50 36.26 -8.19
CA ARG A 895 -13.10 37.63 -8.41
C ARG A 895 -13.65 38.59 -7.33
N ASP A 896 -14.78 38.24 -6.75
CA ASP A 896 -15.51 39.12 -5.82
C ASP A 896 -15.28 38.80 -4.34
N TRP A 897 -14.42 37.83 -4.00
CA TRP A 897 -14.20 37.50 -2.60
C TRP A 897 -13.63 38.68 -1.78
N LEU A 898 -12.69 39.41 -2.36
CA LEU A 898 -12.16 40.63 -1.73
C LEU A 898 -13.24 41.69 -1.54
N ALA A 899 -14.05 41.91 -2.58
CA ALA A 899 -15.16 42.80 -2.50
C ALA A 899 -16.21 42.39 -1.47
N HIS A 900 -16.45 41.08 -1.34
CA HIS A 900 -17.35 40.53 -0.33
C HIS A 900 -16.77 40.66 1.08
N ALA A 901 -15.51 40.32 1.28
CA ALA A 901 -14.82 40.42 2.56
C ALA A 901 -14.70 41.91 3.03
N LEU A 902 -14.51 42.84 2.07
CA LEU A 902 -14.51 44.26 2.35
C LEU A 902 -15.92 44.79 2.67
N ALA A 903 -16.94 44.31 1.96
CA ALA A 903 -18.33 44.72 2.17
C ALA A 903 -18.88 44.26 3.52
N GLU A 904 -18.42 43.11 3.99
CA GLU A 904 -18.79 42.55 5.30
C GLU A 904 -17.89 43.00 6.45
N GLY A 905 -16.85 43.80 6.17
CA GLY A 905 -15.94 44.34 7.19
C GLY A 905 -14.98 43.30 7.79
N HIS A 906 -14.80 42.20 7.09
CA HIS A 906 -13.90 41.15 7.55
C HIS A 906 -12.43 41.48 7.35
N ILE A 907 -12.10 42.36 6.40
CA ILE A 907 -10.76 42.88 6.14
C ILE A 907 -10.85 44.39 5.86
N GLU A 908 -9.82 45.14 6.19
CA GLU A 908 -9.69 46.53 5.74
C GLU A 908 -9.33 46.61 4.27
N ASP A 909 -9.84 47.61 3.53
CA ASP A 909 -9.49 47.77 2.12
C ASP A 909 -7.99 48.01 1.96
N PRO A 910 -7.23 47.05 1.41
CA PRO A 910 -5.79 47.22 1.26
C PRO A 910 -5.42 48.36 0.30
N ALA A 911 -6.36 48.77 -0.58
CA ALA A 911 -6.18 49.92 -1.47
C ALA A 911 -6.34 51.28 -0.75
N ALA A 912 -7.01 51.30 0.39
CA ALA A 912 -7.22 52.55 1.14
C ALA A 912 -5.92 53.05 1.79
N ASN A 913 -4.94 52.21 2.01
CA ASN A 913 -3.68 52.49 2.66
C ASN A 913 -2.47 52.58 1.71
N LEU A 914 -2.67 52.46 0.39
CA LEU A 914 -1.59 52.61 -0.59
C LEU A 914 -1.35 54.06 -0.96
N PRO A 915 -0.16 54.65 -0.70
CA PRO A 915 0.13 56.00 -1.08
C PRO A 915 0.26 56.17 -2.60
N GLY A 916 -0.65 56.93 -3.22
CA GLY A 916 -0.56 57.31 -4.61
C GLY A 916 -1.62 56.81 -5.57
N LEU A 917 -2.64 56.12 -5.09
CA LEU A 917 -3.76 55.69 -5.94
C LEU A 917 -4.62 56.87 -6.40
N PRO A 918 -4.98 56.96 -7.71
CA PRO A 918 -5.87 57.98 -8.19
C PRO A 918 -7.26 57.90 -7.55
N ALA A 919 -7.84 58.99 -7.15
CA ALA A 919 -9.16 59.07 -6.50
C ALA A 919 -10.32 58.41 -7.30
N SER A 920 -10.11 58.06 -8.58
CA SER A 920 -11.08 57.36 -9.41
C SER A 920 -11.23 55.86 -9.08
N LEU A 921 -10.29 55.25 -8.37
CA LEU A 921 -10.35 53.84 -7.97
C LEU A 921 -10.82 53.67 -6.51
N ALA A 922 -10.73 54.68 -5.70
CA ALA A 922 -11.21 54.71 -4.32
C ALA A 922 -12.73 54.89 -4.18
N GLY A 923 -13.45 55.13 -5.27
CA GLY A 923 -14.88 55.46 -5.27
C GLY A 923 -15.83 54.35 -5.70
N ALA A 924 -15.33 53.12 -5.95
CA ALA A 924 -16.16 52.03 -6.47
C ALA A 924 -16.94 51.26 -5.40
N SER A 925 -16.83 51.60 -4.12
CA SER A 925 -17.54 50.92 -3.03
C SER A 925 -18.90 51.51 -2.66
N GLY A 926 -19.35 52.58 -3.36
CA GLY A 926 -20.63 53.20 -3.12
C GLY A 926 -21.60 53.06 -4.29
N ASP A 927 -22.71 52.40 -4.07
CA ASP A 927 -23.91 52.27 -4.90
C ASP A 927 -23.99 51.13 -5.92
N ARG A 928 -24.23 49.93 -5.47
CA ARG A 928 -25.04 48.94 -6.18
C ARG A 928 -25.99 48.17 -5.26
N THR A 929 -26.84 48.90 -4.53
CA THR A 929 -28.07 48.34 -3.99
C THR A 929 -29.23 48.83 -4.83
N GLY A 930 -29.74 48.01 -5.69
CA GLY A 930 -31.01 48.27 -6.33
C GLY A 930 -31.11 47.83 -7.79
N ALA A 931 -31.42 46.60 -8.04
CA ALA A 931 -32.31 46.14 -9.13
C ALA A 931 -32.46 44.63 -9.09
N GLY A 932 -33.54 44.13 -8.53
CA GLY A 932 -34.62 43.61 -9.31
C GLY A 932 -34.56 42.08 -9.44
N ARG A 933 -35.21 41.40 -8.49
CA ARG A 933 -35.73 40.04 -8.76
C ARG A 933 -36.73 40.10 -9.89
N GLN A 934 -36.51 39.40 -10.94
CA GLN A 934 -37.55 38.62 -11.67
C GLN A 934 -36.91 37.33 -12.25
#